data_0680252b2b9c525ab5ffa75edcfe0f8f
#
_entry.id   0680252b2b9c525ab5ffa75edcfe0f8f
#
_cell.length_a   1.000
_cell.length_b   1.000
_cell.length_c   1.000
_cell.angle_alpha   90.00
_cell.angle_beta   90.00
_cell.angle_gamma   90.00
#
_symmetry.space_group_name_H-M   'P 1'
#
loop_
_entity.id
_entity.type
_entity.pdbx_description
1 polymer ?
#
loop_
_entity_poly.entity_id
_entity_poly.type
_entity_poly.pdbx_seq_one_letter_code
_entity_poly.pdbx_strand_id
1 'polypeptide(L)'
;MAKKENTIPTIIDTPEALTAKIAAMKEAQKIFATFTQEQVDKIFKAAATAADKARIPLAKDAVEETGMGIVEDKVIKNHYAAEYVYNAYKNTRTCGVIEEDTAYGIKKIAEPIGLIAAVIPTTNPTSTAIFKTLIALKTRNAIIISPHPRAKKCTIDAAKVVLEAAVEAGAPEGIIGWIDVPSLDLTNQVMREADIILATGGPGMVKAAYSSGKPALGVGPGNTPVIIDDSADILLAVNSIIHSKTFDNGMICASEQSVTVLESIYKKVKEEFLYRGCYFLKPDELEKVRKTILINGALNAKIVGQKAATIAEMAGVAVPPETKILIGEVESVDISEEFAHEKLSPVLAMYKAKTFDEAIAKAEQLVADGGYGHTSALYIDTREKEKMEKHAAAMKTCRILINTPSSQGGIGDLYNFKLVPSLTLGCGSWGGNSVSENVGVKHLINIKTVAERRENMLWIRTPEKVYFKKGCLPVALDELGTVMHKKRCFIVTDSFLYKNGYTKKIEDKLDQMGIVHTCFYDVEPDPSLASARAGAAAMRMFEPDCIIAMGGGSAMDAGKIMWVLYENPDANFDDMAMDFMDIRKRIFTFPHMGKKAYFIAVPTSSGTGSEVTPFAIITDKTTGIKWPLADYELMPDMAIVDTDNMMSAPKGLTCASGIDVMTHALEAYASMMASDYTDGLALNAIKLVFNYLPRAYKDGSDVEARQHMANASCMAGMAFANAFLGVNHSLAHKLGAFHHLPHGIANALVLLHVLRYNAAEVPAKMGTFPQYQYPHTLARYAEIGRSVGLTGKNDSEVFEKLLQKLQELMDTIEIKHTIREYGVDEKYFLETLDEMTEQAFNDQCTGANPRYPLMSELKEIYLKAYYGEGNIPESGKAKEKKEEK
;
A
#
# COMPACT_ATOMS: atom_id res chain seq x y z
N MET A 1 -8.23 -41.66 43.41
CA MET A 1 -8.12 -40.21 43.54
C MET A 1 -9.46 -39.61 43.19
N ALA A 2 -10.20 -39.08 44.16
CA ALA A 2 -11.50 -38.49 43.96
C ALA A 2 -11.36 -37.23 43.10
N LYS A 3 -12.12 -37.14 41.99
CA LYS A 3 -12.31 -35.87 41.29
C LYS A 3 -12.93 -34.88 42.26
N LYS A 4 -12.17 -33.83 42.67
CA LYS A 4 -12.77 -32.67 43.30
C LYS A 4 -13.73 -32.09 42.24
N GLU A 5 -15.02 -32.16 42.53
CA GLU A 5 -15.99 -31.34 41.84
C GLU A 5 -15.61 -29.88 42.06
N ASN A 6 -15.04 -29.24 41.07
CA ASN A 6 -14.81 -27.79 41.08
C ASN A 6 -16.19 -27.09 40.93
N THR A 7 -16.89 -26.95 42.06
CA THR A 7 -18.06 -26.05 42.09
C THR A 7 -17.56 -24.62 41.86
N ILE A 8 -18.01 -24.01 40.76
CA ILE A 8 -17.71 -22.60 40.45
C ILE A 8 -18.25 -21.76 41.60
N PRO A 9 -17.44 -20.91 42.25
CA PRO A 9 -17.92 -20.05 43.31
C PRO A 9 -19.07 -19.19 42.83
N THR A 10 -20.12 -19.11 43.64
CA THR A 10 -21.32 -18.30 43.31
C THR A 10 -21.08 -16.81 43.50
N ILE A 11 -20.08 -16.43 44.31
CA ILE A 11 -19.70 -15.04 44.57
C ILE A 11 -18.20 -14.91 44.31
N ILE A 12 -17.85 -13.87 43.54
CA ILE A 12 -16.45 -13.54 43.16
C ILE A 12 -15.98 -12.35 44.00
N ASP A 13 -15.29 -12.67 45.10
CA ASP A 13 -14.82 -11.73 46.13
C ASP A 13 -13.35 -11.99 46.53
N THR A 14 -12.75 -13.09 46.06
CA THR A 14 -11.37 -13.47 46.33
C THR A 14 -10.59 -13.79 45.05
N PRO A 15 -9.22 -13.74 45.11
CA PRO A 15 -8.38 -14.09 43.95
C PRO A 15 -8.60 -15.52 43.45
N GLU A 16 -8.81 -16.48 44.36
CA GLU A 16 -9.03 -17.90 44.03
C GLU A 16 -10.38 -18.10 43.34
N ALA A 17 -11.44 -17.45 43.83
CA ALA A 17 -12.78 -17.47 43.21
C ALA A 17 -12.72 -16.86 41.81
N LEU A 18 -12.00 -15.77 41.65
CA LEU A 18 -11.81 -15.13 40.35
C LEU A 18 -11.07 -16.02 39.37
N THR A 19 -9.96 -16.66 39.75
CA THR A 19 -9.22 -17.60 38.91
C THR A 19 -10.08 -18.78 38.46
N ALA A 20 -10.90 -19.35 39.38
CA ALA A 20 -11.82 -20.43 39.03
C ALA A 20 -12.91 -19.95 38.02
N LYS A 21 -13.45 -18.75 38.21
CA LYS A 21 -14.45 -18.13 37.30
C LYS A 21 -13.84 -17.91 35.92
N ILE A 22 -12.64 -17.32 35.84
CA ILE A 22 -11.92 -17.08 34.58
C ILE A 22 -11.70 -18.39 33.82
N ALA A 23 -11.28 -19.44 34.51
CA ALA A 23 -11.08 -20.75 33.89
C ALA A 23 -12.38 -21.31 33.30
N ALA A 24 -13.51 -21.21 34.00
CA ALA A 24 -14.82 -21.65 33.51
C ALA A 24 -15.30 -20.80 32.32
N MET A 25 -15.08 -19.48 32.38
CA MET A 25 -15.41 -18.58 31.28
C MET A 25 -14.60 -18.84 30.01
N LYS A 26 -13.32 -19.19 30.15
CA LYS A 26 -12.48 -19.59 29.01
C LYS A 26 -12.97 -20.88 28.36
N GLU A 27 -13.48 -21.84 29.15
CA GLU A 27 -14.12 -23.04 28.55
C GLU A 27 -15.45 -22.71 27.84
N ALA A 28 -16.31 -21.87 28.44
CA ALA A 28 -17.51 -21.37 27.78
C ALA A 28 -17.18 -20.65 26.47
N GLN A 29 -16.11 -19.83 26.45
CA GLN A 29 -15.67 -19.11 25.28
C GLN A 29 -15.18 -20.06 24.16
N LYS A 30 -14.48 -21.13 24.48
CA LYS A 30 -14.09 -22.15 23.49
C LYS A 30 -15.28 -22.77 22.79
N ILE A 31 -16.35 -23.04 23.54
CA ILE A 31 -17.62 -23.51 22.96
C ILE A 31 -18.22 -22.44 22.05
N PHE A 32 -18.30 -21.20 22.53
CA PHE A 32 -18.88 -20.09 21.78
C PHE A 32 -18.08 -19.77 20.51
N ALA A 33 -16.77 -19.95 20.52
CA ALA A 33 -15.90 -19.78 19.35
C ALA A 33 -16.31 -20.64 18.15
N THR A 34 -16.97 -21.77 18.39
CA THR A 34 -17.44 -22.68 17.32
C THR A 34 -18.77 -22.28 16.67
N PHE A 35 -19.44 -21.26 17.20
CA PHE A 35 -20.76 -20.87 16.73
C PHE A 35 -20.73 -20.21 15.35
N THR A 36 -21.80 -20.49 14.59
CA THR A 36 -21.99 -19.89 13.25
C THR A 36 -22.46 -18.44 13.37
N GLN A 37 -22.36 -17.69 12.26
CA GLN A 37 -22.85 -16.31 12.21
C GLN A 37 -24.34 -16.20 12.58
N GLU A 38 -25.15 -17.14 12.12
CA GLU A 38 -26.60 -17.18 12.41
C GLU A 38 -26.87 -17.33 13.92
N GLN A 39 -26.17 -18.26 14.58
CA GLN A 39 -26.29 -18.48 16.02
C GLN A 39 -25.90 -17.22 16.79
N VAL A 40 -24.77 -16.61 16.41
CA VAL A 40 -24.29 -15.35 17.01
C VAL A 40 -25.28 -14.20 16.79
N ASP A 41 -25.80 -14.05 15.60
CA ASP A 41 -26.76 -12.99 15.28
C ASP A 41 -28.11 -13.14 16.03
N LYS A 42 -28.56 -14.38 16.23
CA LYS A 42 -29.73 -14.69 17.06
C LYS A 42 -29.49 -14.28 18.53
N ILE A 43 -28.36 -14.64 19.09
CA ILE A 43 -27.96 -14.30 20.46
C ILE A 43 -27.80 -12.77 20.60
N PHE A 44 -27.11 -12.14 19.69
CA PHE A 44 -26.88 -10.69 19.69
C PHE A 44 -28.20 -9.91 19.65
N LYS A 45 -29.15 -10.36 18.81
CA LYS A 45 -30.49 -9.77 18.72
C LYS A 45 -31.28 -9.91 20.04
N ALA A 46 -31.30 -11.12 20.60
CA ALA A 46 -32.03 -11.39 21.83
C ALA A 46 -31.50 -10.55 23.00
N ALA A 47 -30.17 -10.53 23.16
CA ALA A 47 -29.49 -9.75 24.18
C ALA A 47 -29.74 -8.25 24.04
N ALA A 48 -29.63 -7.68 22.85
CA ALA A 48 -29.90 -6.26 22.59
C ALA A 48 -31.38 -5.91 22.88
N THR A 49 -32.30 -6.77 22.45
CA THR A 49 -33.73 -6.56 22.70
C THR A 49 -34.12 -6.59 24.20
N ALA A 50 -33.49 -7.51 24.96
CA ALA A 50 -33.70 -7.59 26.40
C ALA A 50 -33.13 -6.36 27.12
N ALA A 51 -31.94 -5.93 26.78
CA ALA A 51 -31.33 -4.73 27.32
C ALA A 51 -32.14 -3.47 27.04
N ASP A 52 -32.66 -3.34 25.81
CA ASP A 52 -33.52 -2.20 25.47
C ASP A 52 -34.85 -2.20 26.23
N LYS A 53 -35.48 -3.35 26.42
CA LYS A 53 -36.68 -3.48 27.26
C LYS A 53 -36.42 -3.10 28.72
N ALA A 54 -35.24 -3.39 29.22
CA ALA A 54 -34.85 -3.09 30.60
C ALA A 54 -34.30 -1.65 30.78
N ARG A 55 -34.25 -0.82 29.74
CA ARG A 55 -33.58 0.49 29.76
C ARG A 55 -34.08 1.45 30.86
N ILE A 56 -35.41 1.42 31.19
CA ILE A 56 -35.97 2.29 32.21
C ILE A 56 -35.62 1.83 33.63
N PRO A 57 -35.90 0.57 34.06
CA PRO A 57 -35.50 0.13 35.39
C PRO A 57 -33.98 0.26 35.61
N LEU A 58 -33.14 -0.14 34.66
CA LEU A 58 -31.71 0.01 34.78
C LEU A 58 -31.23 1.47 34.90
N ALA A 59 -31.92 2.42 34.28
CA ALA A 59 -31.64 3.85 34.42
C ALA A 59 -31.97 4.36 35.83
N LYS A 60 -33.12 3.94 36.39
CA LYS A 60 -33.53 4.27 37.77
C LYS A 60 -32.54 3.72 38.78
N ASP A 61 -32.19 2.44 38.67
CA ASP A 61 -31.21 1.78 39.56
C ASP A 61 -29.85 2.48 39.50
N ALA A 62 -29.41 2.90 38.32
CA ALA A 62 -28.14 3.61 38.16
C ALA A 62 -28.13 4.99 38.85
N VAL A 63 -29.20 5.77 38.76
CA VAL A 63 -29.33 7.07 39.46
C VAL A 63 -29.45 6.87 40.95
N GLU A 64 -30.25 5.91 41.40
CA GLU A 64 -30.43 5.60 42.80
C GLU A 64 -29.14 5.17 43.47
N GLU A 65 -28.38 4.26 42.85
CA GLU A 65 -27.12 3.74 43.42
C GLU A 65 -25.99 4.76 43.41
N THR A 66 -25.87 5.53 42.30
CA THR A 66 -24.72 6.45 42.12
C THR A 66 -24.99 7.86 42.64
N GLY A 67 -26.25 8.27 42.78
CA GLY A 67 -26.61 9.65 43.05
C GLY A 67 -26.28 10.63 41.91
N MET A 68 -26.05 10.15 40.69
CA MET A 68 -25.51 10.92 39.57
C MET A 68 -26.41 10.89 38.34
N GLY A 69 -26.55 12.03 37.68
CA GLY A 69 -27.24 12.15 36.39
C GLY A 69 -28.73 12.29 36.45
N ILE A 70 -29.36 11.96 35.34
CA ILE A 70 -30.80 12.13 35.10
C ILE A 70 -31.38 10.81 34.57
N VAL A 71 -32.46 10.32 35.17
CA VAL A 71 -33.06 9.02 34.79
C VAL A 71 -33.41 8.99 33.30
N GLU A 72 -34.05 10.03 32.78
CA GLU A 72 -34.48 10.13 31.38
C GLU A 72 -33.30 10.07 30.41
N ASP A 73 -32.20 10.72 30.72
CA ASP A 73 -30.98 10.71 29.89
C ASP A 73 -30.28 9.35 29.95
N LYS A 74 -30.24 8.70 31.12
CA LYS A 74 -29.73 7.33 31.23
C LYS A 74 -30.62 6.31 30.49
N VAL A 75 -31.92 6.52 30.40
CA VAL A 75 -32.80 5.71 29.53
C VAL A 75 -32.37 5.87 28.07
N ILE A 76 -32.11 7.10 27.62
CA ILE A 76 -31.60 7.35 26.26
C ILE A 76 -30.23 6.66 26.05
N LYS A 77 -29.31 6.74 27.03
CA LYS A 77 -27.99 6.05 26.96
C LYS A 77 -28.11 4.53 26.87
N ASN A 78 -29.01 3.93 27.67
CA ASN A 78 -29.25 2.48 27.64
C ASN A 78 -29.87 2.05 26.31
N HIS A 79 -30.86 2.82 25.81
CA HIS A 79 -31.44 2.61 24.49
C HIS A 79 -30.36 2.70 23.38
N TYR A 80 -29.55 3.73 23.42
CA TYR A 80 -28.43 3.88 22.50
C TYR A 80 -27.47 2.67 22.53
N ALA A 81 -27.04 2.25 23.73
CA ALA A 81 -26.15 1.12 23.92
C ALA A 81 -26.72 -0.22 23.41
N ALA A 82 -28.06 -0.37 23.44
CA ALA A 82 -28.76 -1.55 22.97
C ALA A 82 -29.14 -1.45 21.48
N GLU A 83 -29.98 -0.52 21.09
CA GLU A 83 -30.59 -0.48 19.76
C GLU A 83 -29.66 0.09 18.69
N TYR A 84 -28.95 1.20 18.94
CA TYR A 84 -28.06 1.80 17.97
C TYR A 84 -26.85 0.89 17.72
N VAL A 85 -26.28 0.30 18.77
CA VAL A 85 -25.19 -0.67 18.65
C VAL A 85 -25.66 -1.93 17.90
N TYR A 86 -26.85 -2.44 18.20
CA TYR A 86 -27.44 -3.56 17.45
C TYR A 86 -27.60 -3.22 15.97
N ASN A 87 -28.18 -2.07 15.65
CA ASN A 87 -28.42 -1.65 14.27
C ASN A 87 -27.12 -1.46 13.47
N ALA A 88 -26.07 -0.93 14.11
CA ALA A 88 -24.76 -0.77 13.49
C ALA A 88 -24.12 -2.11 13.13
N TYR A 89 -24.27 -3.15 13.94
CA TYR A 89 -23.53 -4.40 13.79
C TYR A 89 -24.36 -5.62 13.39
N LYS A 90 -25.69 -5.53 13.32
CA LYS A 90 -26.57 -6.68 12.96
C LYS A 90 -26.17 -7.38 11.65
N ASN A 91 -25.70 -6.63 10.66
CA ASN A 91 -25.28 -7.14 9.37
C ASN A 91 -23.76 -7.34 9.24
N THR A 92 -22.98 -7.06 10.30
CA THR A 92 -21.52 -7.21 10.28
C THR A 92 -21.15 -8.69 10.44
N ARG A 93 -20.36 -9.21 9.51
CA ARG A 93 -19.78 -10.54 9.62
C ARG A 93 -18.64 -10.54 10.64
N THR A 94 -18.70 -11.44 11.60
CA THR A 94 -17.71 -11.61 12.67
C THR A 94 -17.28 -13.08 12.86
N CYS A 95 -17.81 -13.98 12.02
CA CYS A 95 -17.57 -15.42 12.11
C CYS A 95 -17.13 -15.98 10.75
N GLY A 96 -16.11 -16.81 10.74
CA GLY A 96 -15.63 -17.45 9.53
C GLY A 96 -15.07 -16.45 8.51
N VAL A 97 -15.28 -16.73 7.24
CA VAL A 97 -14.80 -15.84 6.15
C VAL A 97 -15.62 -14.55 6.13
N ILE A 98 -14.95 -13.44 6.40
CA ILE A 98 -15.56 -12.10 6.44
C ILE A 98 -15.32 -11.29 5.16
N GLU A 99 -14.25 -11.61 4.44
CA GLU A 99 -13.87 -10.97 3.17
C GLU A 99 -13.19 -12.01 2.29
N GLU A 100 -13.51 -12.02 1.01
CA GLU A 100 -12.89 -12.88 0.02
C GLU A 100 -12.64 -12.11 -1.27
N ASP A 101 -11.38 -12.12 -1.70
CA ASP A 101 -10.95 -11.59 -3.00
C ASP A 101 -10.46 -12.76 -3.85
N THR A 102 -11.34 -13.23 -4.72
CA THR A 102 -11.04 -14.38 -5.58
C THR A 102 -10.02 -14.06 -6.66
N ALA A 103 -9.92 -12.80 -7.09
CA ALA A 103 -8.95 -12.37 -8.09
C ALA A 103 -7.50 -12.47 -7.56
N TYR A 104 -7.29 -12.07 -6.31
CA TYR A 104 -5.98 -12.15 -5.66
C TYR A 104 -5.79 -13.38 -4.77
N GLY A 105 -6.81 -14.25 -4.64
CA GLY A 105 -6.73 -15.46 -3.81
C GLY A 105 -6.56 -15.14 -2.32
N ILE A 106 -7.21 -14.08 -1.83
CA ILE A 106 -7.15 -13.66 -0.44
C ILE A 106 -8.47 -13.96 0.25
N LYS A 107 -8.39 -14.58 1.43
CA LYS A 107 -9.54 -14.73 2.34
C LYS A 107 -9.16 -14.21 3.71
N LYS A 108 -10.06 -13.41 4.31
CA LYS A 108 -9.93 -12.96 5.70
C LYS A 108 -10.93 -13.73 6.55
N ILE A 109 -10.43 -14.37 7.59
CA ILE A 109 -11.20 -15.19 8.52
C ILE A 109 -11.19 -14.50 9.88
N ALA A 110 -12.38 -14.24 10.44
CA ALA A 110 -12.53 -13.66 11.76
C ALA A 110 -12.51 -14.75 12.85
N GLU A 111 -11.67 -14.56 13.85
CA GLU A 111 -11.57 -15.39 15.04
C GLU A 111 -11.80 -14.55 16.29
N PRO A 112 -12.44 -15.09 17.34
CA PRO A 112 -12.55 -14.39 18.62
C PRO A 112 -11.17 -14.18 19.24
N ILE A 113 -11.03 -13.14 20.07
CA ILE A 113 -9.80 -12.90 20.82
C ILE A 113 -9.70 -13.85 22.04
N GLY A 114 -10.82 -14.09 22.72
CA GLY A 114 -10.88 -14.92 23.91
C GLY A 114 -11.69 -14.28 25.03
N LEU A 115 -11.06 -14.06 26.19
CA LEU A 115 -11.67 -13.42 27.36
C LEU A 115 -11.35 -11.93 27.41
N ILE A 116 -12.37 -11.10 27.49
CA ILE A 116 -12.27 -9.65 27.63
C ILE A 116 -12.39 -9.26 29.10
N ALA A 117 -11.42 -8.49 29.62
CA ALA A 117 -11.56 -7.78 30.88
C ALA A 117 -12.23 -6.42 30.66
N ALA A 118 -13.41 -6.20 31.20
CA ALA A 118 -14.17 -4.96 31.01
C ALA A 118 -14.18 -4.14 32.30
N VAL A 119 -13.49 -3.00 32.31
CA VAL A 119 -13.56 -2.04 33.42
C VAL A 119 -14.67 -1.04 33.13
N ILE A 120 -15.63 -0.88 34.06
CA ILE A 120 -16.83 -0.07 33.90
C ILE A 120 -16.76 1.15 34.83
N PRO A 121 -17.02 2.38 34.31
CA PRO A 121 -17.00 3.61 35.11
C PRO A 121 -18.28 3.81 35.90
N THR A 122 -18.27 4.69 36.92
CA THR A 122 -19.47 5.12 37.66
C THR A 122 -20.37 6.03 36.86
N THR A 123 -19.85 6.77 35.91
CA THR A 123 -20.61 7.79 35.18
C THR A 123 -21.66 7.20 34.22
N ASN A 124 -21.35 6.04 33.62
CA ASN A 124 -22.20 5.37 32.64
C ASN A 124 -22.24 3.86 32.87
N PRO A 125 -22.66 3.39 34.07
CA PRO A 125 -22.44 2.00 34.45
C PRO A 125 -23.27 1.01 33.63
N THR A 126 -24.59 1.24 33.48
CA THR A 126 -25.48 0.32 32.80
C THR A 126 -25.27 0.32 31.28
N SER A 127 -25.24 1.51 30.68
CA SER A 127 -25.03 1.62 29.22
C SER A 127 -23.68 1.10 28.75
N THR A 128 -22.60 1.31 29.54
CA THR A 128 -21.27 0.75 29.20
C THR A 128 -21.24 -0.77 29.36
N ALA A 129 -21.91 -1.33 30.37
CA ALA A 129 -22.04 -2.77 30.53
C ALA A 129 -22.81 -3.40 29.36
N ILE A 130 -23.96 -2.82 28.99
CA ILE A 130 -24.75 -3.25 27.81
C ILE A 130 -23.88 -3.20 26.55
N PHE A 131 -23.24 -2.07 26.27
CA PHE A 131 -22.40 -1.90 25.07
C PHE A 131 -21.29 -2.94 24.99
N LYS A 132 -20.49 -3.08 26.06
CA LYS A 132 -19.33 -3.98 26.04
C LYS A 132 -19.74 -5.45 25.95
N THR A 133 -20.82 -5.86 26.62
CA THR A 133 -21.31 -7.23 26.53
C THR A 133 -21.89 -7.55 25.15
N LEU A 134 -22.60 -6.63 24.54
CA LEU A 134 -23.13 -6.83 23.19
C LEU A 134 -22.04 -6.99 22.14
N ILE A 135 -21.01 -6.12 22.12
CA ILE A 135 -19.91 -6.26 21.16
C ILE A 135 -19.05 -7.51 21.44
N ALA A 136 -18.93 -7.95 22.69
CA ALA A 136 -18.29 -9.22 23.05
C ALA A 136 -19.06 -10.42 22.50
N LEU A 137 -20.38 -10.46 22.70
CA LEU A 137 -21.26 -11.53 22.16
C LEU A 137 -21.20 -11.58 20.63
N LYS A 138 -21.30 -10.41 19.95
CA LYS A 138 -21.24 -10.35 18.49
C LYS A 138 -19.93 -10.91 17.92
N THR A 139 -18.85 -10.88 18.70
CA THR A 139 -17.51 -11.33 18.29
C THR A 139 -17.09 -12.68 18.91
N ARG A 140 -18.02 -13.40 19.50
CA ARG A 140 -17.82 -14.73 20.14
C ARG A 140 -16.79 -14.73 21.28
N ASN A 141 -16.61 -13.58 21.95
CA ASN A 141 -15.72 -13.47 23.12
C ASN A 141 -16.50 -13.68 24.42
N ALA A 142 -15.81 -14.23 25.42
CA ALA A 142 -16.28 -14.10 26.79
C ALA A 142 -15.90 -12.74 27.37
N ILE A 143 -16.66 -12.26 28.32
CA ILE A 143 -16.39 -10.98 28.97
C ILE A 143 -16.61 -11.03 30.46
N ILE A 144 -15.60 -10.58 31.22
CA ILE A 144 -15.69 -10.43 32.66
C ILE A 144 -15.68 -8.95 33.05
N ILE A 145 -16.69 -8.53 33.79
CA ILE A 145 -16.91 -7.14 34.17
C ILE A 145 -16.28 -6.87 35.53
N SER A 146 -15.46 -5.85 35.63
CA SER A 146 -15.02 -5.22 36.84
C SER A 146 -15.81 -3.93 37.04
N PRO A 147 -16.90 -3.94 37.86
CA PRO A 147 -17.70 -2.76 38.09
C PRO A 147 -17.00 -1.80 39.06
N HIS A 148 -17.32 -0.52 38.94
CA HIS A 148 -16.85 0.45 39.94
C HIS A 148 -17.58 0.21 41.27
N PRO A 149 -16.91 0.27 42.45
CA PRO A 149 -17.55 0.00 43.74
C PRO A 149 -18.83 0.78 44.02
N ARG A 150 -18.94 2.04 43.53
CA ARG A 150 -20.13 2.90 43.72
C ARG A 150 -21.23 2.70 42.70
N ALA A 151 -21.08 1.78 41.76
CA ALA A 151 -22.06 1.47 40.74
C ALA A 151 -22.14 -0.05 40.48
N LYS A 152 -21.85 -0.82 41.53
CA LYS A 152 -21.66 -2.27 41.43
C LYS A 152 -22.97 -2.98 41.08
N LYS A 153 -24.07 -2.69 41.82
CA LYS A 153 -25.34 -3.37 41.64
C LYS A 153 -25.94 -3.12 40.24
N CYS A 154 -26.11 -1.88 39.86
CA CYS A 154 -26.71 -1.54 38.55
C CYS A 154 -25.90 -2.04 37.37
N THR A 155 -24.55 -2.06 37.50
CA THR A 155 -23.65 -2.64 36.47
C THR A 155 -23.88 -4.14 36.33
N ILE A 156 -23.94 -4.86 37.45
CA ILE A 156 -24.16 -6.31 37.47
C ILE A 156 -25.58 -6.64 36.95
N ASP A 157 -26.57 -5.90 37.37
CA ASP A 157 -27.95 -6.11 36.91
C ASP A 157 -28.13 -5.89 35.40
N ALA A 158 -27.44 -4.89 34.84
CA ALA A 158 -27.35 -4.71 33.38
C ALA A 158 -26.71 -5.91 32.68
N ALA A 159 -25.59 -6.43 33.24
CA ALA A 159 -24.91 -7.60 32.69
C ALA A 159 -25.75 -8.89 32.80
N LYS A 160 -26.51 -9.07 33.88
CA LYS A 160 -27.46 -10.19 34.06
C LYS A 160 -28.55 -10.21 33.01
N VAL A 161 -29.20 -9.06 32.75
CA VAL A 161 -30.23 -8.96 31.71
C VAL A 161 -29.67 -9.41 30.35
N VAL A 162 -28.45 -9.01 30.00
CA VAL A 162 -27.80 -9.42 28.74
C VAL A 162 -27.46 -10.91 28.75
N LEU A 163 -26.89 -11.44 29.86
CA LEU A 163 -26.53 -12.83 30.00
C LEU A 163 -27.74 -13.77 29.90
N GLU A 164 -28.80 -13.51 30.66
CA GLU A 164 -29.99 -14.34 30.68
C GLU A 164 -30.61 -14.45 29.28
N ALA A 165 -30.78 -13.34 28.58
CA ALA A 165 -31.31 -13.35 27.22
C ALA A 165 -30.36 -14.02 26.21
N ALA A 166 -29.05 -13.89 26.37
CA ALA A 166 -28.07 -14.55 25.55
C ALA A 166 -28.11 -16.08 25.74
N VAL A 167 -28.17 -16.56 26.97
CA VAL A 167 -28.27 -17.99 27.30
C VAL A 167 -29.60 -18.59 26.83
N GLU A 168 -30.72 -17.89 27.02
CA GLU A 168 -32.02 -18.33 26.48
C GLU A 168 -31.99 -18.45 24.95
N ALA A 169 -31.25 -17.58 24.28
CA ALA A 169 -31.07 -17.63 22.83
C ALA A 169 -30.04 -18.70 22.37
N GLY A 170 -29.35 -19.35 23.28
CA GLY A 170 -28.44 -20.49 23.05
C GLY A 170 -26.96 -20.22 23.31
N ALA A 171 -26.59 -19.07 23.90
CA ALA A 171 -25.20 -18.83 24.30
C ALA A 171 -24.77 -19.80 25.43
N PRO A 172 -23.48 -20.14 25.56
CA PRO A 172 -22.99 -20.93 26.67
C PRO A 172 -23.19 -20.23 28.00
N GLU A 173 -23.58 -20.98 29.03
CA GLU A 173 -23.59 -20.49 30.41
C GLU A 173 -22.22 -20.01 30.81
N GLY A 174 -22.14 -18.87 31.50
CA GLY A 174 -20.87 -18.30 31.96
C GLY A 174 -20.11 -17.49 30.90
N ILE A 175 -20.69 -17.19 29.71
CA ILE A 175 -20.02 -16.37 28.68
C ILE A 175 -19.84 -14.90 29.13
N ILE A 176 -20.70 -14.41 30.01
CA ILE A 176 -20.57 -13.11 30.69
C ILE A 176 -20.41 -13.38 32.18
N GLY A 177 -19.46 -12.70 32.82
CA GLY A 177 -19.21 -12.77 34.24
C GLY A 177 -18.87 -11.41 34.83
N TRP A 178 -18.80 -11.33 36.17
CA TRP A 178 -18.47 -10.09 36.89
C TRP A 178 -17.80 -10.40 38.23
N ILE A 179 -17.18 -9.36 38.80
CA ILE A 179 -16.66 -9.36 40.18
C ILE A 179 -17.76 -8.85 41.10
N ASP A 180 -18.20 -9.66 42.06
CA ASP A 180 -19.29 -9.31 43.00
C ASP A 180 -18.84 -8.30 44.05
N VAL A 181 -17.60 -8.39 44.51
CA VAL A 181 -16.98 -7.44 45.45
C VAL A 181 -15.74 -6.82 44.84
N PRO A 182 -15.93 -5.74 44.02
CA PRO A 182 -14.82 -5.15 43.27
C PRO A 182 -13.78 -4.52 44.20
N SER A 183 -12.51 -4.87 43.96
CA SER A 183 -11.32 -4.27 44.59
C SER A 183 -10.28 -3.94 43.49
N LEU A 184 -9.31 -3.11 43.82
CA LEU A 184 -8.20 -2.80 42.91
C LEU A 184 -7.38 -4.06 42.59
N ASP A 185 -7.15 -4.93 43.57
CA ASP A 185 -6.38 -6.16 43.38
C ASP A 185 -7.06 -7.13 42.43
N LEU A 186 -8.36 -7.37 42.63
CA LEU A 186 -9.16 -8.21 41.73
C LEU A 186 -9.26 -7.62 40.31
N THR A 187 -9.40 -6.30 40.18
CA THR A 187 -9.40 -5.62 38.88
C THR A 187 -8.05 -5.81 38.19
N ASN A 188 -6.94 -5.64 38.90
CA ASN A 188 -5.60 -5.86 38.36
C ASN A 188 -5.38 -7.34 37.98
N GLN A 189 -5.92 -8.28 38.78
CA GLN A 189 -5.85 -9.70 38.43
C GLN A 189 -6.62 -10.02 37.15
N VAL A 190 -7.87 -9.54 37.00
CA VAL A 190 -8.64 -9.72 35.76
C VAL A 190 -7.89 -9.18 34.54
N MET A 191 -7.27 -8.00 34.66
CA MET A 191 -6.48 -7.42 33.59
C MET A 191 -5.27 -8.28 33.22
N ARG A 192 -4.61 -8.92 34.17
CA ARG A 192 -3.47 -9.83 33.90
C ARG A 192 -3.88 -11.18 33.32
N GLU A 193 -5.06 -11.70 33.67
CA GLU A 193 -5.50 -13.05 33.26
C GLU A 193 -6.36 -13.07 31.99
N ALA A 194 -6.92 -11.93 31.59
CA ALA A 194 -7.68 -11.79 30.33
C ALA A 194 -6.78 -11.78 29.09
N ASP A 195 -7.39 -11.94 27.93
CA ASP A 195 -6.69 -11.92 26.66
C ASP A 195 -6.62 -10.50 26.07
N ILE A 196 -7.62 -9.66 26.36
CA ILE A 196 -7.67 -8.23 26.01
C ILE A 196 -8.42 -7.45 27.09
N ILE A 197 -8.11 -6.17 27.22
CA ILE A 197 -8.72 -5.27 28.19
C ILE A 197 -9.53 -4.18 27.48
N LEU A 198 -10.77 -3.97 27.89
CA LEU A 198 -11.61 -2.82 27.55
C LEU A 198 -11.76 -1.92 28.78
N ALA A 199 -10.89 -0.91 28.93
CA ALA A 199 -10.91 -0.03 30.09
C ALA A 199 -11.59 1.30 29.78
N THR A 200 -12.65 1.63 30.53
CA THR A 200 -13.26 2.96 30.58
C THR A 200 -13.19 3.45 32.01
N GLY A 201 -12.45 4.50 32.27
CA GLY A 201 -12.24 5.00 33.62
C GLY A 201 -11.28 6.18 33.69
N GLY A 202 -10.95 6.61 34.89
CA GLY A 202 -10.00 7.70 35.10
C GLY A 202 -8.56 7.36 34.65
N PRO A 203 -7.67 8.38 34.55
CA PRO A 203 -6.30 8.21 34.01
C PRO A 203 -5.49 7.09 34.67
N GLY A 204 -5.62 6.92 35.98
CA GLY A 204 -4.92 5.87 36.74
C GLY A 204 -5.32 4.46 36.32
N MET A 205 -6.62 4.23 36.07
CA MET A 205 -7.12 2.93 35.64
C MET A 205 -6.72 2.61 34.21
N VAL A 206 -6.75 3.60 33.31
CA VAL A 206 -6.30 3.46 31.93
C VAL A 206 -4.80 3.15 31.90
N LYS A 207 -3.99 3.85 32.71
CA LYS A 207 -2.56 3.57 32.85
C LYS A 207 -2.32 2.14 33.38
N ALA A 208 -3.08 1.68 34.36
CA ALA A 208 -2.99 0.30 34.88
C ALA A 208 -3.31 -0.72 33.77
N ALA A 209 -4.34 -0.49 32.97
CA ALA A 209 -4.69 -1.36 31.84
C ALA A 209 -3.53 -1.50 30.84
N TYR A 210 -2.95 -0.38 30.39
CA TYR A 210 -1.80 -0.40 29.47
C TYR A 210 -0.51 -0.97 30.09
N SER A 211 -0.38 -0.90 31.42
CA SER A 211 0.79 -1.44 32.15
C SER A 211 0.64 -2.91 32.54
N SER A 212 -0.49 -3.54 32.25
CA SER A 212 -0.79 -4.94 32.64
C SER A 212 0.00 -6.00 31.86
N GLY A 213 0.64 -5.63 30.75
CA GLY A 213 1.30 -6.56 29.83
C GLY A 213 0.34 -7.28 28.87
N LYS A 214 -0.94 -6.88 28.84
CA LYS A 214 -1.96 -7.39 27.92
C LYS A 214 -2.36 -6.32 26.89
N PRO A 215 -2.83 -6.72 25.70
CA PRO A 215 -3.46 -5.80 24.79
C PRO A 215 -4.61 -5.04 25.49
N ALA A 216 -4.63 -3.73 25.37
CA ALA A 216 -5.64 -2.90 26.02
C ALA A 216 -6.21 -1.86 25.07
N LEU A 217 -7.52 -1.67 25.17
CA LEU A 217 -8.29 -0.60 24.53
C LEU A 217 -8.83 0.29 25.67
N GLY A 218 -8.03 1.28 26.03
CA GLY A 218 -8.34 2.20 27.12
C GLY A 218 -8.78 3.55 26.58
N VAL A 219 -9.61 4.26 27.32
CA VAL A 219 -10.06 5.62 27.00
C VAL A 219 -9.66 6.56 28.12
N GLY A 220 -8.92 7.60 27.75
CA GLY A 220 -8.48 8.66 28.66
C GLY A 220 -9.59 9.69 28.93
N PRO A 221 -9.31 10.67 29.82
CA PRO A 221 -10.20 11.79 30.08
C PRO A 221 -10.39 12.65 28.83
N GLY A 222 -11.51 13.36 28.75
CA GLY A 222 -11.83 14.28 27.68
C GLY A 222 -11.88 15.73 28.20
N ASN A 223 -11.17 16.64 27.55
CA ASN A 223 -11.29 18.08 27.83
C ASN A 223 -11.69 18.78 26.54
N THR A 224 -12.92 18.54 26.10
CA THR A 224 -13.43 18.95 24.79
C THR A 224 -13.54 20.48 24.68
N PRO A 225 -12.70 21.16 23.88
CA PRO A 225 -12.85 22.57 23.55
C PRO A 225 -13.84 22.73 22.40
N VAL A 226 -14.57 23.85 22.43
CA VAL A 226 -15.46 24.27 21.35
C VAL A 226 -15.04 25.66 20.88
N ILE A 227 -15.05 25.87 19.57
CA ILE A 227 -14.89 27.21 18.96
C ILE A 227 -16.22 27.59 18.31
N ILE A 228 -16.67 28.83 18.56
CA ILE A 228 -17.76 29.45 17.81
C ILE A 228 -17.18 30.56 16.95
N ASP A 229 -17.10 30.30 15.65
CA ASP A 229 -16.64 31.25 14.64
C ASP A 229 -17.67 32.35 14.39
N ASP A 230 -17.24 33.50 13.90
CA ASP A 230 -18.12 34.63 13.59
C ASP A 230 -19.12 34.37 12.44
N SER A 231 -18.85 33.36 11.62
CA SER A 231 -19.73 32.88 10.56
C SER A 231 -20.78 31.86 11.05
N ALA A 232 -20.70 31.43 12.32
CA ALA A 232 -21.58 30.39 12.87
C ALA A 232 -23.04 30.85 13.02
N ASP A 233 -23.95 29.88 12.88
CA ASP A 233 -25.34 30.05 13.40
C ASP A 233 -25.29 30.01 14.93
N ILE A 234 -25.43 31.17 15.54
CA ILE A 234 -25.36 31.34 17.00
C ILE A 234 -26.45 30.55 17.71
N LEU A 235 -27.66 30.51 17.15
CA LEU A 235 -28.81 29.79 17.77
C LEU A 235 -28.56 28.30 17.79
N LEU A 236 -28.09 27.75 16.67
CA LEU A 236 -27.67 26.34 16.56
C LEU A 236 -26.55 26.02 17.53
N ALA A 237 -25.48 26.83 17.54
CA ALA A 237 -24.31 26.63 18.38
C ALA A 237 -24.64 26.59 19.85
N VAL A 238 -25.30 27.64 20.36
CA VAL A 238 -25.65 27.74 21.78
C VAL A 238 -26.63 26.64 22.19
N ASN A 239 -27.69 26.37 21.38
CA ASN A 239 -28.63 25.31 21.69
C ASN A 239 -27.97 23.94 21.74
N SER A 240 -27.08 23.62 20.78
CA SER A 240 -26.35 22.38 20.74
C SER A 240 -25.43 22.19 21.94
N ILE A 241 -24.70 23.24 22.32
CA ILE A 241 -23.81 23.23 23.50
C ILE A 241 -24.62 23.01 24.79
N ILE A 242 -25.73 23.71 24.95
CA ILE A 242 -26.63 23.52 26.12
C ILE A 242 -27.14 22.09 26.15
N HIS A 243 -27.70 21.60 25.03
CA HIS A 243 -28.20 20.23 24.92
C HIS A 243 -27.12 19.19 25.30
N SER A 244 -25.95 19.33 24.75
CA SER A 244 -24.82 18.43 25.03
C SER A 244 -24.31 18.51 26.47
N LYS A 245 -24.14 19.71 27.00
CA LYS A 245 -23.58 19.95 28.34
C LYS A 245 -24.54 19.60 29.47
N THR A 246 -25.87 19.66 29.23
CA THR A 246 -26.89 19.26 30.22
C THR A 246 -27.27 17.79 30.13
N PHE A 247 -26.92 17.11 29.03
CA PHE A 247 -27.24 15.70 28.86
C PHE A 247 -26.57 14.86 29.95
N ASP A 248 -27.39 14.18 30.73
CA ASP A 248 -26.97 13.44 31.93
C ASP A 248 -26.07 14.26 32.88
N ASN A 249 -26.36 15.55 33.03
CA ASN A 249 -25.57 16.51 33.78
C ASN A 249 -24.09 16.58 33.36
N GLY A 250 -23.80 16.46 32.06
CA GLY A 250 -22.47 16.62 31.49
C GLY A 250 -21.48 15.50 31.76
N MET A 251 -21.96 14.30 32.04
CA MET A 251 -21.13 13.14 32.38
C MET A 251 -20.55 12.38 31.19
N ILE A 252 -20.92 12.67 29.96
CA ILE A 252 -20.24 12.10 28.81
C ILE A 252 -18.86 12.74 28.66
N CYS A 253 -17.82 11.93 28.56
CA CYS A 253 -16.43 12.39 28.44
C CYS A 253 -16.16 13.29 27.20
N ALA A 254 -17.01 13.20 26.18
CA ALA A 254 -16.99 14.08 25.01
C ALA A 254 -17.75 15.40 25.20
N SER A 255 -18.39 15.64 26.38
CA SER A 255 -19.14 16.88 26.60
C SER A 255 -18.22 18.10 26.61
N GLU A 256 -18.74 19.22 26.15
CA GLU A 256 -18.04 20.48 26.08
C GLU A 256 -17.49 20.90 27.46
N GLN A 257 -16.22 21.18 27.57
CA GLN A 257 -15.60 21.68 28.81
C GLN A 257 -15.33 23.18 28.74
N SER A 258 -15.17 23.69 27.54
CA SER A 258 -14.89 25.11 27.27
C SER A 258 -15.48 25.55 25.93
N VAL A 259 -15.79 26.85 25.85
CA VAL A 259 -16.24 27.50 24.62
C VAL A 259 -15.39 28.74 24.38
N THR A 260 -14.70 28.79 23.24
CA THR A 260 -13.96 29.98 22.79
C THR A 260 -14.78 30.68 21.71
N VAL A 261 -15.17 31.92 21.95
CA VAL A 261 -16.03 32.71 21.07
C VAL A 261 -15.25 33.87 20.47
N LEU A 262 -15.39 34.08 19.16
CA LEU A 262 -14.80 35.25 18.52
C LEU A 262 -15.40 36.55 19.06
N GLU A 263 -14.56 37.56 19.30
CA GLU A 263 -14.92 38.81 19.93
C GLU A 263 -16.04 39.55 19.22
N SER A 264 -16.10 39.48 17.88
CA SER A 264 -17.14 40.10 17.04
C SER A 264 -18.56 39.67 17.37
N ILE A 265 -18.74 38.41 17.83
CA ILE A 265 -20.05 37.82 18.15
C ILE A 265 -20.23 37.52 19.65
N TYR A 266 -19.22 37.74 20.47
CA TYR A 266 -19.16 37.35 21.88
C TYR A 266 -20.40 37.79 22.68
N LYS A 267 -20.78 39.08 22.51
CA LYS A 267 -21.93 39.65 23.20
C LYS A 267 -23.25 38.92 22.84
N LYS A 268 -23.46 38.63 21.55
CA LYS A 268 -24.64 37.93 21.06
C LYS A 268 -24.73 36.51 21.59
N VAL A 269 -23.58 35.79 21.58
CA VAL A 269 -23.49 34.43 22.11
C VAL A 269 -23.80 34.42 23.62
N LYS A 270 -23.24 35.36 24.38
CA LYS A 270 -23.51 35.50 25.82
C LYS A 270 -24.99 35.80 26.10
N GLU A 271 -25.64 36.71 25.36
CA GLU A 271 -27.05 37.03 25.46
C GLU A 271 -27.91 35.81 25.17
N GLU A 272 -27.57 34.99 24.18
CA GLU A 272 -28.28 33.77 23.83
C GLU A 272 -28.16 32.68 24.93
N PHE A 273 -26.98 32.48 25.52
CA PHE A 273 -26.83 31.60 26.68
C PHE A 273 -27.67 32.04 27.87
N LEU A 274 -27.69 33.34 28.18
CA LEU A 274 -28.55 33.91 29.24
C LEU A 274 -30.03 33.70 28.96
N TYR A 275 -30.45 34.00 27.75
CA TYR A 275 -31.83 33.83 27.32
C TYR A 275 -32.34 32.38 27.49
N ARG A 276 -31.42 31.39 27.26
CA ARG A 276 -31.74 29.97 27.39
C ARG A 276 -31.58 29.40 28.80
N GLY A 277 -31.34 30.23 29.81
CA GLY A 277 -31.32 29.83 31.22
C GLY A 277 -29.95 29.37 31.73
N CYS A 278 -28.85 29.81 31.11
CA CYS A 278 -27.51 29.65 31.67
C CYS A 278 -27.20 30.82 32.59
N TYR A 279 -26.36 30.60 33.59
CA TYR A 279 -25.93 31.60 34.56
C TYR A 279 -24.49 31.96 34.42
N PHE A 280 -24.20 33.25 34.21
CA PHE A 280 -22.84 33.77 34.18
C PHE A 280 -22.39 34.17 35.58
N LEU A 281 -21.33 33.55 36.07
CA LEU A 281 -20.79 33.82 37.40
C LEU A 281 -20.17 35.21 37.48
N LYS A 282 -20.51 35.92 38.56
CA LYS A 282 -19.86 37.22 38.88
C LYS A 282 -18.43 36.95 39.42
N PRO A 283 -17.54 37.91 39.46
CA PRO A 283 -16.14 37.72 39.87
C PRO A 283 -15.97 37.05 41.25
N ASP A 284 -16.80 37.41 42.22
CA ASP A 284 -16.78 36.81 43.56
C ASP A 284 -17.39 35.38 43.58
N GLU A 285 -18.37 35.15 42.76
CA GLU A 285 -18.97 33.80 42.56
C GLU A 285 -18.05 32.86 41.80
N LEU A 286 -17.31 33.41 40.83
CA LEU A 286 -16.33 32.65 40.04
C LEU A 286 -15.25 32.02 40.94
N GLU A 287 -14.72 32.82 41.91
CA GLU A 287 -13.71 32.33 42.87
C GLU A 287 -14.25 31.22 43.79
N LYS A 288 -15.52 31.29 44.15
CA LYS A 288 -16.13 30.21 44.95
C LYS A 288 -16.32 28.93 44.15
N VAL A 289 -16.70 29.05 42.90
CA VAL A 289 -16.91 27.87 42.03
C VAL A 289 -15.55 27.25 41.64
N ARG A 290 -14.47 28.03 41.42
CA ARG A 290 -13.12 27.52 41.24
C ARG A 290 -12.73 26.54 42.35
N LYS A 291 -12.83 26.95 43.57
CA LYS A 291 -12.53 26.14 44.77
C LYS A 291 -13.40 24.91 44.89
N THR A 292 -14.52 24.85 44.19
CA THR A 292 -15.46 23.72 44.20
C THR A 292 -15.14 22.73 43.08
N ILE A 293 -14.57 23.17 41.97
CA ILE A 293 -14.24 22.30 40.80
C ILE A 293 -13.13 21.30 41.18
N LEU A 294 -12.05 21.79 41.76
CA LEU A 294 -10.90 20.94 42.15
C LEU A 294 -10.77 20.91 43.67
N ILE A 295 -10.41 19.74 44.20
CA ILE A 295 -10.01 19.53 45.62
C ILE A 295 -8.63 18.87 45.61
N ASN A 296 -7.62 19.50 46.18
CA ASN A 296 -6.24 19.03 46.21
C ASN A 296 -5.69 18.72 44.79
N GLY A 297 -6.02 19.53 43.81
CA GLY A 297 -5.58 19.37 42.42
C GLY A 297 -6.30 18.29 41.60
N ALA A 298 -7.29 17.60 42.20
CA ALA A 298 -8.10 16.59 41.51
C ALA A 298 -9.57 17.02 41.37
N LEU A 299 -10.24 16.54 40.36
CA LEU A 299 -11.65 16.81 40.13
C LEU A 299 -12.47 16.40 41.36
N ASN A 300 -13.31 17.32 41.87
CA ASN A 300 -14.20 17.08 42.98
C ASN A 300 -15.30 16.06 42.58
N ALA A 301 -15.16 14.85 43.08
CA ALA A 301 -16.10 13.77 42.78
C ALA A 301 -17.56 14.07 43.20
N LYS A 302 -17.78 15.07 44.08
CA LYS A 302 -19.14 15.45 44.52
C LYS A 302 -19.90 16.27 43.49
N ILE A 303 -19.24 16.96 42.56
CA ILE A 303 -19.91 17.74 41.51
C ILE A 303 -20.23 16.91 40.26
N VAL A 304 -19.59 15.76 40.10
CA VAL A 304 -19.77 14.90 38.91
C VAL A 304 -21.23 14.46 38.80
N GLY A 305 -21.86 14.77 37.68
CA GLY A 305 -23.24 14.42 37.36
C GLY A 305 -24.31 15.15 38.21
N GLN A 306 -23.94 16.20 38.93
CA GLN A 306 -24.88 17.01 39.70
C GLN A 306 -25.45 18.14 38.86
N LYS A 307 -26.65 18.62 39.24
CA LYS A 307 -27.31 19.79 38.58
C LYS A 307 -26.51 21.07 38.85
N ALA A 308 -26.60 22.04 37.94
CA ALA A 308 -25.92 23.34 38.07
C ALA A 308 -26.28 24.06 39.38
N ALA A 309 -27.56 24.05 39.77
CA ALA A 309 -28.02 24.65 41.02
C ALA A 309 -27.42 23.99 42.27
N THR A 310 -27.30 22.66 42.29
CA THR A 310 -26.65 21.90 43.38
C THR A 310 -25.16 22.24 43.50
N ILE A 311 -24.46 22.39 42.36
CA ILE A 311 -23.04 22.80 42.36
C ILE A 311 -22.88 24.23 42.85
N ALA A 312 -23.78 25.13 42.45
CA ALA A 312 -23.80 26.51 42.92
C ALA A 312 -24.02 26.57 44.46
N GLU A 313 -24.94 25.77 44.98
CA GLU A 313 -25.19 25.64 46.41
C GLU A 313 -23.96 25.15 47.17
N MET A 314 -23.29 24.10 46.64
CA MET A 314 -21.99 23.61 47.22
C MET A 314 -20.92 24.69 47.25
N ALA A 315 -20.90 25.58 46.27
CA ALA A 315 -19.98 26.70 46.17
C ALA A 315 -20.43 27.90 47.02
N GLY A 316 -21.60 27.90 47.60
CA GLY A 316 -22.17 29.03 48.33
C GLY A 316 -22.52 30.21 47.41
N VAL A 317 -23.09 29.86 46.21
CA VAL A 317 -23.55 30.82 45.20
C VAL A 317 -25.06 30.59 45.00
N ALA A 318 -25.80 31.69 45.07
CA ALA A 318 -27.27 31.65 44.86
C ALA A 318 -27.61 31.83 43.36
N VAL A 319 -28.28 30.83 42.76
CA VAL A 319 -28.71 30.84 41.36
C VAL A 319 -30.16 30.43 41.24
N PRO A 320 -30.90 30.79 40.20
CA PRO A 320 -32.22 30.23 39.94
C PRO A 320 -32.21 28.70 39.93
N PRO A 321 -33.23 28.01 40.53
CA PRO A 321 -33.25 26.54 40.59
C PRO A 321 -33.23 25.84 39.22
N GLU A 322 -33.74 26.52 38.19
CA GLU A 322 -33.81 26.07 36.80
C GLU A 322 -32.54 26.34 35.99
N THR A 323 -31.50 26.87 36.63
CA THR A 323 -30.19 27.13 35.97
C THR A 323 -29.66 25.87 35.30
N LYS A 324 -29.39 25.98 33.99
CA LYS A 324 -28.93 24.84 33.17
C LYS A 324 -27.43 24.63 33.27
N ILE A 325 -26.63 25.72 33.14
CA ILE A 325 -25.16 25.66 33.14
C ILE A 325 -24.62 26.85 33.92
N LEU A 326 -23.62 26.65 34.76
CA LEU A 326 -22.78 27.68 35.35
C LEU A 326 -21.67 28.04 34.38
N ILE A 327 -21.60 29.28 33.91
CA ILE A 327 -20.59 29.72 32.96
C ILE A 327 -19.62 30.67 33.65
N GLY A 328 -18.34 30.29 33.64
CA GLY A 328 -17.24 31.15 34.07
C GLY A 328 -16.58 31.84 32.89
N GLU A 329 -16.61 33.17 32.86
CA GLU A 329 -15.79 33.96 31.92
C GLU A 329 -14.38 33.99 32.46
N VAL A 330 -13.46 33.31 31.77
CA VAL A 330 -12.05 33.18 32.19
C VAL A 330 -11.13 33.51 31.03
N GLU A 331 -9.92 33.94 31.33
CA GLU A 331 -8.91 34.38 30.35
C GLU A 331 -7.86 33.32 30.12
N SER A 332 -7.38 32.69 31.21
CA SER A 332 -6.30 31.69 31.15
C SER A 332 -6.83 30.34 30.72
N VAL A 333 -6.14 29.73 29.75
CA VAL A 333 -6.32 28.33 29.30
C VAL A 333 -5.28 27.40 29.91
N ASP A 334 -4.40 27.91 30.75
CA ASP A 334 -3.37 27.14 31.45
C ASP A 334 -4.00 26.20 32.48
N ILE A 335 -3.40 25.04 32.68
CA ILE A 335 -3.90 23.99 33.58
C ILE A 335 -3.96 24.44 35.07
N SER A 336 -3.34 25.55 35.43
CA SER A 336 -3.48 26.16 36.73
C SER A 336 -4.85 26.84 36.95
N GLU A 337 -5.60 27.11 35.88
CA GLU A 337 -6.98 27.61 35.94
C GLU A 337 -7.96 26.42 36.11
N GLU A 338 -8.71 26.38 37.20
CA GLU A 338 -9.62 25.26 37.47
C GLU A 338 -10.70 25.07 36.42
N PHE A 339 -11.14 26.15 35.79
CA PHE A 339 -12.11 26.09 34.67
C PHE A 339 -11.50 25.48 33.39
N ALA A 340 -10.19 25.41 33.27
CA ALA A 340 -9.54 24.78 32.13
C ALA A 340 -9.57 23.23 32.18
N HIS A 341 -9.90 22.63 33.33
CA HIS A 341 -9.99 21.19 33.52
C HIS A 341 -11.28 20.55 33.04
N GLU A 342 -11.28 19.21 32.87
CA GLU A 342 -12.49 18.40 32.72
C GLU A 342 -13.33 18.48 34.00
N LYS A 343 -14.64 18.71 33.87
CA LYS A 343 -15.55 18.95 35.02
C LYS A 343 -16.65 17.90 35.18
N LEU A 344 -16.96 17.14 34.13
CA LEU A 344 -18.02 16.10 34.11
C LEU A 344 -19.31 16.55 34.78
N SER A 345 -19.70 17.81 34.57
CA SER A 345 -20.82 18.50 35.23
C SER A 345 -21.23 19.72 34.38
N PRO A 346 -22.45 20.30 34.60
CA PRO A 346 -22.90 21.47 33.86
C PRO A 346 -22.21 22.77 34.33
N VAL A 347 -20.86 22.76 34.32
CA VAL A 347 -20.00 23.91 34.53
C VAL A 347 -19.16 24.08 33.27
N LEU A 348 -19.11 25.31 32.71
CA LEU A 348 -18.50 25.60 31.42
C LEU A 348 -17.57 26.81 31.52
N ALA A 349 -16.36 26.70 30.96
CA ALA A 349 -15.48 27.84 30.75
C ALA A 349 -15.89 28.60 29.48
N MET A 350 -15.91 29.93 29.50
CA MET A 350 -16.10 30.72 28.29
C MET A 350 -14.92 31.69 28.08
N TYR A 351 -14.26 31.53 26.96
CA TYR A 351 -13.12 32.32 26.53
C TYR A 351 -13.48 33.27 25.40
N LYS A 352 -12.76 34.38 25.31
CA LYS A 352 -12.84 35.32 24.20
C LYS A 352 -11.58 35.17 23.33
N ALA A 353 -11.72 35.25 22.00
CA ALA A 353 -10.60 35.34 21.08
C ALA A 353 -10.82 36.48 20.07
N LYS A 354 -9.76 37.22 19.75
CA LYS A 354 -9.80 38.32 18.77
C LYS A 354 -9.83 37.77 17.33
N THR A 355 -9.16 36.68 17.09
CA THR A 355 -9.04 36.02 15.77
C THR A 355 -9.32 34.54 15.86
N PHE A 356 -9.61 33.93 14.72
CA PHE A 356 -9.79 32.49 14.63
C PHE A 356 -8.51 31.73 15.03
N ASP A 357 -7.33 32.27 14.71
CA ASP A 357 -6.03 31.69 15.08
C ASP A 357 -5.81 31.69 16.60
N GLU A 358 -6.20 32.78 17.28
CA GLU A 358 -6.17 32.81 18.75
C GLU A 358 -7.14 31.78 19.35
N ALA A 359 -8.31 31.60 18.74
CA ALA A 359 -9.26 30.60 19.20
C ALA A 359 -8.71 29.18 19.04
N ILE A 360 -8.04 28.89 17.93
CA ILE A 360 -7.36 27.61 17.72
C ILE A 360 -6.26 27.42 18.76
N ALA A 361 -5.39 28.41 18.99
CA ALA A 361 -4.29 28.31 19.95
C ALA A 361 -4.80 28.02 21.38
N LYS A 362 -5.91 28.65 21.79
CA LYS A 362 -6.56 28.36 23.07
C LYS A 362 -7.10 26.92 23.14
N ALA A 363 -7.75 26.45 22.07
CA ALA A 363 -8.27 25.09 21.98
C ALA A 363 -7.14 24.05 21.99
N GLU A 364 -6.03 24.29 21.26
CA GLU A 364 -4.84 23.41 21.27
C GLU A 364 -4.25 23.27 22.68
N GLN A 365 -4.11 24.38 23.42
CA GLN A 365 -3.58 24.36 24.79
C GLN A 365 -4.50 23.53 25.72
N LEU A 366 -5.81 23.75 25.67
CA LEU A 366 -6.78 22.98 26.46
C LEU A 366 -6.74 21.49 26.16
N VAL A 367 -6.54 21.12 24.90
CA VAL A 367 -6.37 19.70 24.48
C VAL A 367 -5.03 19.15 24.99
N ALA A 368 -3.95 19.94 24.88
CA ALA A 368 -2.61 19.54 25.32
C ALA A 368 -2.55 19.24 26.84
N ASP A 369 -3.23 20.06 27.63
CA ASP A 369 -3.16 19.95 29.07
C ASP A 369 -4.09 18.89 29.68
N GLY A 370 -5.13 18.42 28.96
CA GLY A 370 -6.05 17.49 29.59
C GLY A 370 -6.92 16.64 28.67
N GLY A 371 -6.78 16.73 27.35
CA GLY A 371 -7.70 16.08 26.43
C GLY A 371 -7.10 15.50 25.17
N TYR A 372 -5.80 15.22 25.13
CA TYR A 372 -5.14 14.70 23.94
C TYR A 372 -5.88 13.47 23.36
N GLY A 373 -6.13 13.55 22.05
CA GLY A 373 -6.74 12.51 21.25
C GLY A 373 -8.25 12.34 21.44
N HIS A 374 -8.92 13.06 22.38
CA HIS A 374 -10.33 12.80 22.65
C HIS A 374 -11.25 13.44 21.60
N THR A 375 -11.78 14.62 21.83
CA THR A 375 -12.80 15.26 20.99
C THR A 375 -12.60 16.78 20.97
N SER A 376 -12.89 17.44 19.84
CA SER A 376 -13.04 18.88 19.72
C SER A 376 -14.26 19.20 18.85
N ALA A 377 -14.81 20.40 19.00
CA ALA A 377 -15.96 20.83 18.21
C ALA A 377 -15.78 22.27 17.66
N LEU A 378 -16.35 22.52 16.51
CA LEU A 378 -16.32 23.81 15.82
C LEU A 378 -17.70 24.13 15.27
N TYR A 379 -18.24 25.30 15.62
CA TYR A 379 -19.43 25.88 15.00
C TYR A 379 -19.03 26.96 14.02
N ILE A 380 -19.41 26.78 12.76
CA ILE A 380 -18.95 27.58 11.63
C ILE A 380 -19.90 27.43 10.43
N ASP A 381 -19.92 28.43 9.53
CA ASP A 381 -20.51 28.20 8.21
C ASP A 381 -19.66 27.17 7.44
N THR A 382 -20.30 26.09 6.97
CA THR A 382 -19.60 25.01 6.26
C THR A 382 -18.99 25.41 4.91
N ARG A 383 -19.24 26.63 4.45
CA ARG A 383 -18.57 27.22 3.28
C ARG A 383 -17.15 27.70 3.59
N GLU A 384 -16.84 27.97 4.87
CA GLU A 384 -15.50 28.40 5.37
C GLU A 384 -14.53 27.20 5.45
N LYS A 385 -14.26 26.54 4.31
CA LYS A 385 -13.48 25.30 4.25
C LYS A 385 -12.06 25.47 4.76
N GLU A 386 -11.41 26.58 4.41
CA GLU A 386 -10.03 26.87 4.85
C GLU A 386 -9.92 26.94 6.38
N LYS A 387 -10.90 27.57 7.05
CA LYS A 387 -10.93 27.61 8.51
C LYS A 387 -11.18 26.21 9.11
N MET A 388 -12.08 25.43 8.52
CA MET A 388 -12.33 24.04 8.97
C MET A 388 -11.09 23.17 8.81
N GLU A 389 -10.39 23.24 7.67
CA GLU A 389 -9.16 22.48 7.41
C GLU A 389 -8.05 22.92 8.38
N LYS A 390 -7.90 24.24 8.62
CA LYS A 390 -6.93 24.78 9.57
C LYS A 390 -7.19 24.27 10.99
N HIS A 391 -8.46 24.30 11.45
CA HIS A 391 -8.83 23.73 12.74
C HIS A 391 -8.54 22.23 12.81
N ALA A 392 -8.91 21.47 11.77
CA ALA A 392 -8.68 20.04 11.72
C ALA A 392 -7.17 19.67 11.74
N ALA A 393 -6.34 20.47 11.08
CA ALA A 393 -4.89 20.28 11.08
C ALA A 393 -4.24 20.58 12.44
N ALA A 394 -4.76 21.58 13.17
CA ALA A 394 -4.24 21.98 14.47
C ALA A 394 -4.64 21.03 15.61
N MET A 395 -5.92 20.59 15.62
CA MET A 395 -6.46 19.81 16.74
C MET A 395 -5.91 18.39 16.81
N LYS A 396 -5.18 18.06 17.87
CA LYS A 396 -4.72 16.69 18.19
C LYS A 396 -5.84 15.90 18.91
N THR A 397 -6.98 15.76 18.22
CA THR A 397 -8.14 15.00 18.67
C THR A 397 -8.59 14.03 17.59
N CYS A 398 -9.04 12.85 17.97
CA CYS A 398 -9.45 11.79 17.03
C CYS A 398 -10.89 12.04 16.48
N ARG A 399 -11.66 12.90 17.13
CA ARG A 399 -13.01 13.30 16.72
C ARG A 399 -13.09 14.82 16.66
N ILE A 400 -13.33 15.35 15.47
CA ILE A 400 -13.54 16.76 15.21
C ILE A 400 -14.98 16.90 14.72
N LEU A 401 -15.81 17.58 15.50
CA LEU A 401 -17.23 17.67 15.24
C LEU A 401 -17.58 19.07 14.73
N ILE A 402 -18.22 19.14 13.58
CA ILE A 402 -18.63 20.41 12.98
C ILE A 402 -20.14 20.59 13.17
N ASN A 403 -20.54 21.69 13.76
CA ASN A 403 -21.95 22.07 14.00
C ASN A 403 -22.78 20.97 14.70
N THR A 404 -22.16 20.25 15.63
CA THR A 404 -22.71 19.05 16.25
C THR A 404 -22.52 19.10 17.76
N PRO A 405 -23.55 18.76 18.58
CA PRO A 405 -23.42 18.63 20.02
C PRO A 405 -22.38 17.55 20.34
N SER A 406 -21.34 17.87 21.13
CA SER A 406 -20.20 16.98 21.22
C SER A 406 -20.44 15.70 22.02
N SER A 407 -21.30 15.73 23.04
CA SER A 407 -21.66 14.53 23.81
C SER A 407 -22.27 13.44 22.94
N GLN A 408 -23.36 13.77 22.27
CA GLN A 408 -24.10 12.82 21.45
C GLN A 408 -23.39 12.57 20.10
N GLY A 409 -22.77 13.60 19.53
CA GLY A 409 -22.03 13.45 18.27
C GLY A 409 -20.78 12.59 18.41
N GLY A 410 -20.04 12.72 19.52
CA GLY A 410 -18.82 11.97 19.75
C GLY A 410 -19.00 10.46 19.92
N ILE A 411 -20.12 10.05 20.51
CA ILE A 411 -20.46 8.61 20.64
C ILE A 411 -20.84 7.95 19.32
N GLY A 412 -21.18 8.74 18.27
CA GLY A 412 -21.46 8.28 16.91
C GLY A 412 -22.90 7.96 16.60
N ASP A 413 -23.22 7.83 15.31
CA ASP A 413 -24.49 7.42 14.70
C ASP A 413 -25.72 8.35 14.91
N LEU A 414 -25.72 9.25 15.87
CA LEU A 414 -26.85 10.15 16.12
C LEU A 414 -26.90 11.33 15.14
N TYR A 415 -25.77 11.94 14.82
CA TYR A 415 -25.65 13.10 13.92
C TYR A 415 -24.85 12.81 12.65
N ASN A 416 -24.08 11.73 12.65
CA ASN A 416 -23.33 11.24 11.50
C ASN A 416 -23.38 9.71 11.46
N PHE A 417 -24.14 9.15 10.54
CA PHE A 417 -24.37 7.71 10.39
C PHE A 417 -23.15 6.89 9.99
N LYS A 418 -22.04 7.53 9.68
CA LYS A 418 -20.75 6.85 9.38
C LYS A 418 -19.82 6.83 10.57
N LEU A 419 -20.06 7.66 11.57
CA LEU A 419 -19.31 7.59 12.82
C LEU A 419 -19.86 6.44 13.68
N VAL A 420 -19.06 5.44 13.90
CA VAL A 420 -19.44 4.17 14.55
C VAL A 420 -19.94 4.41 15.99
N PRO A 421 -21.11 3.87 16.39
CA PRO A 421 -21.62 4.01 17.75
C PRO A 421 -20.74 3.29 18.76
N SER A 422 -20.32 4.00 19.81
CA SER A 422 -19.45 3.46 20.85
C SER A 422 -19.56 4.22 22.16
N LEU A 423 -19.39 3.50 23.26
CA LEU A 423 -19.18 4.06 24.60
C LEU A 423 -17.70 3.87 25.09
N THR A 424 -16.81 3.61 24.13
CA THR A 424 -15.36 3.53 24.35
C THR A 424 -14.66 4.30 23.23
N LEU A 425 -14.32 5.56 23.51
CA LEU A 425 -13.89 6.55 22.53
C LEU A 425 -12.35 6.60 22.48
N GLY A 426 -11.73 5.83 21.62
CA GLY A 426 -10.26 5.78 21.49
C GLY A 426 -9.63 7.15 21.21
N CYS A 427 -8.49 7.42 21.84
CA CYS A 427 -7.78 8.71 21.77
C CYS A 427 -6.46 8.63 20.99
N GLY A 428 -6.15 7.50 20.37
CA GLY A 428 -4.94 7.30 19.58
C GLY A 428 -3.65 7.47 20.39
N SER A 429 -2.54 7.52 19.70
CA SER A 429 -1.21 7.70 20.31
C SER A 429 -1.09 9.02 21.06
N TRP A 430 -1.80 10.07 20.63
CA TRP A 430 -1.84 11.34 21.35
C TRP A 430 -2.36 11.20 22.78
N GLY A 431 -3.41 10.40 22.98
CA GLY A 431 -3.98 10.10 24.30
C GLY A 431 -3.35 8.87 24.98
N GLY A 432 -2.22 8.36 24.47
CA GLY A 432 -1.60 7.14 24.98
C GLY A 432 -2.45 5.88 24.78
N ASN A 433 -3.29 5.83 23.76
CA ASN A 433 -4.21 4.72 23.46
C ASN A 433 -3.77 3.94 22.21
N SER A 434 -4.19 2.68 22.14
CA SER A 434 -3.92 1.78 21.00
C SER A 434 -4.84 2.03 19.81
N VAL A 435 -5.93 2.78 19.98
CA VAL A 435 -6.98 3.00 18.96
C VAL A 435 -7.32 4.49 18.87
N SER A 436 -7.40 5.02 17.65
CA SER A 436 -7.73 6.42 17.34
C SER A 436 -9.18 6.63 16.90
N GLU A 437 -10.04 5.65 17.06
CA GLU A 437 -11.43 5.69 16.64
C GLU A 437 -12.37 5.13 17.71
N ASN A 438 -13.68 5.23 17.46
CA ASN A 438 -14.68 4.62 18.30
C ASN A 438 -14.52 3.10 18.31
N VAL A 439 -14.32 2.50 19.50
CA VAL A 439 -14.12 1.06 19.63
C VAL A 439 -15.42 0.31 19.31
N GLY A 440 -15.29 -0.73 18.48
CA GLY A 440 -16.42 -1.58 18.08
C GLY A 440 -15.98 -3.01 17.80
N VAL A 441 -16.84 -3.79 17.15
CA VAL A 441 -16.63 -5.23 16.92
C VAL A 441 -15.33 -5.57 16.19
N LYS A 442 -14.87 -4.73 15.26
CA LYS A 442 -13.62 -4.96 14.53
C LYS A 442 -12.37 -5.00 15.41
N HIS A 443 -12.42 -4.39 16.59
CA HIS A 443 -11.31 -4.36 17.54
C HIS A 443 -11.28 -5.60 18.47
N LEU A 444 -12.31 -6.43 18.39
CA LEU A 444 -12.50 -7.61 19.24
C LEU A 444 -12.46 -8.92 18.46
N ILE A 445 -11.88 -8.88 17.26
CA ILE A 445 -11.63 -10.06 16.43
C ILE A 445 -10.16 -10.10 16.00
N ASN A 446 -9.60 -11.30 15.94
CA ASN A 446 -8.37 -11.56 15.21
C ASN A 446 -8.70 -11.88 13.76
N ILE A 447 -7.94 -11.33 12.83
CA ILE A 447 -8.10 -11.60 11.41
C ILE A 447 -6.95 -12.50 10.94
N LYS A 448 -7.29 -13.72 10.50
CA LYS A 448 -6.36 -14.59 9.79
C LYS A 448 -6.46 -14.32 8.30
N THR A 449 -5.35 -14.06 7.65
CA THR A 449 -5.29 -13.94 6.20
C THR A 449 -4.79 -15.24 5.60
N VAL A 450 -5.62 -15.86 4.78
CA VAL A 450 -5.24 -17.00 3.93
C VAL A 450 -4.92 -16.41 2.57
N ALA A 451 -3.70 -16.62 2.12
CA ALA A 451 -3.23 -16.13 0.82
C ALA A 451 -2.83 -17.33 -0.04
N GLU A 452 -3.52 -17.53 -1.15
CA GLU A 452 -3.13 -18.47 -2.17
C GLU A 452 -2.03 -17.88 -3.03
N ARG A 453 -1.12 -18.74 -3.49
CA ARG A 453 -0.14 -18.32 -4.48
C ARG A 453 -0.85 -17.87 -5.75
N ARG A 454 -0.52 -16.68 -6.22
CA ARG A 454 -0.96 -16.15 -7.52
C ARG A 454 0.26 -15.69 -8.30
N GLU A 455 0.20 -15.92 -9.59
CA GLU A 455 1.15 -15.34 -10.53
C GLU A 455 0.77 -13.89 -10.79
N ASN A 456 1.75 -13.08 -11.21
CA ASN A 456 1.47 -11.71 -11.64
C ASN A 456 0.56 -11.76 -12.87
N MET A 457 -0.40 -10.83 -12.93
CA MET A 457 -1.19 -10.64 -14.13
C MET A 457 -0.28 -10.10 -15.23
N LEU A 458 -0.06 -10.89 -16.26
CA LEU A 458 0.75 -10.54 -17.41
C LEU A 458 -0.13 -9.94 -18.51
N TRP A 459 0.47 -9.05 -19.29
CA TRP A 459 -0.09 -8.48 -20.50
C TRP A 459 1.01 -8.35 -21.54
N ILE A 460 0.64 -8.37 -22.81
CA ILE A 460 1.57 -8.21 -23.93
C ILE A 460 1.35 -6.86 -24.59
N ARG A 461 2.44 -6.16 -24.90
CA ARG A 461 2.41 -4.93 -25.69
C ARG A 461 3.34 -5.08 -26.90
N THR A 462 2.83 -4.66 -28.05
CA THR A 462 3.56 -4.58 -29.32
C THR A 462 3.25 -3.24 -29.96
N PRO A 463 3.98 -2.79 -31.00
CA PRO A 463 3.57 -1.65 -31.81
C PRO A 463 2.14 -1.82 -32.32
N GLU A 464 1.44 -0.71 -32.52
CA GLU A 464 0.08 -0.73 -33.08
C GLU A 464 0.05 -1.40 -34.46
N LYS A 465 1.11 -1.20 -35.24
CA LYS A 465 1.26 -1.77 -36.59
C LYS A 465 2.70 -2.19 -36.85
N VAL A 466 2.84 -3.34 -37.51
CA VAL A 466 4.13 -3.81 -38.03
C VAL A 466 3.97 -4.08 -39.53
N TYR A 467 4.56 -3.24 -40.35
CA TYR A 467 4.68 -3.50 -41.77
C TYR A 467 5.89 -4.37 -42.07
N PHE A 468 5.73 -5.40 -42.87
CA PHE A 468 6.81 -6.34 -43.21
C PHE A 468 6.68 -6.77 -44.67
N LYS A 469 7.75 -7.05 -45.29
CA LYS A 469 8.07 -7.50 -46.65
C LYS A 469 8.90 -6.47 -47.40
N LYS A 470 9.62 -6.97 -48.40
CA LYS A 470 10.41 -6.16 -49.31
C LYS A 470 9.51 -5.13 -50.01
N GLY A 471 9.88 -3.84 -49.95
CA GLY A 471 9.17 -2.76 -50.59
C GLY A 471 7.95 -2.24 -49.81
N CYS A 472 7.77 -2.57 -48.53
CA CYS A 472 6.65 -2.10 -47.72
C CYS A 472 6.79 -0.64 -47.24
N LEU A 473 7.99 -0.08 -47.20
CA LEU A 473 8.26 1.25 -46.66
C LEU A 473 7.37 2.34 -47.27
N PRO A 474 7.30 2.52 -48.61
CA PRO A 474 6.45 3.57 -49.17
C PRO A 474 4.94 3.34 -48.93
N VAL A 475 4.52 2.08 -48.81
CA VAL A 475 3.11 1.73 -48.51
C VAL A 475 2.75 2.12 -47.10
N ALA A 476 3.64 1.82 -46.12
CA ALA A 476 3.44 2.20 -44.74
C ALA A 476 3.42 3.73 -44.57
N LEU A 477 4.30 4.44 -45.27
CA LEU A 477 4.36 5.90 -45.20
C LEU A 477 3.10 6.61 -45.76
N ASP A 478 2.37 5.96 -46.68
CA ASP A 478 1.12 6.52 -47.19
C ASP A 478 0.09 6.80 -46.10
N GLU A 479 0.11 6.01 -44.99
CA GLU A 479 -0.80 6.23 -43.87
C GLU A 479 -0.57 7.59 -43.19
N LEU A 480 0.66 8.09 -43.18
CA LEU A 480 0.98 9.37 -42.54
C LEU A 480 0.16 10.53 -43.13
N GLY A 481 0.00 10.55 -44.45
CA GLY A 481 -0.80 11.56 -45.14
C GLY A 481 -2.28 11.23 -45.21
N THR A 482 -2.63 10.00 -45.59
CA THR A 482 -4.00 9.59 -45.92
C THR A 482 -4.87 9.30 -44.72
N VAL A 483 -4.31 8.71 -43.64
CA VAL A 483 -5.05 8.25 -42.46
C VAL A 483 -4.75 9.12 -41.24
N MET A 484 -3.50 9.39 -40.99
CA MET A 484 -3.07 10.07 -39.75
C MET A 484 -2.99 11.60 -39.93
N HIS A 485 -3.03 12.11 -41.18
CA HIS A 485 -2.98 13.53 -41.49
C HIS A 485 -1.79 14.28 -40.90
N LYS A 486 -0.62 13.62 -40.78
CA LYS A 486 0.62 14.19 -40.28
C LYS A 486 1.12 15.30 -41.20
N LYS A 487 1.79 16.30 -40.62
CA LYS A 487 2.23 17.50 -41.35
C LYS A 487 3.73 17.73 -41.31
N ARG A 488 4.38 17.30 -40.25
CA ARG A 488 5.79 17.60 -39.96
C ARG A 488 6.52 16.36 -39.46
N CYS A 489 7.39 15.83 -40.29
CA CYS A 489 8.13 14.59 -39.98
C CYS A 489 9.61 14.89 -39.72
N PHE A 490 10.11 14.37 -38.60
CA PHE A 490 11.51 14.46 -38.19
C PHE A 490 12.19 13.11 -38.36
N ILE A 491 13.21 13.02 -39.21
CA ILE A 491 13.93 11.79 -39.50
C ILE A 491 15.17 11.75 -38.62
N VAL A 492 15.42 10.62 -37.94
CA VAL A 492 16.63 10.37 -37.13
C VAL A 492 17.39 9.20 -37.74
N THR A 493 18.68 9.39 -38.00
CA THR A 493 19.55 8.36 -38.60
C THR A 493 21.02 8.63 -38.31
N ASP A 494 21.91 7.76 -38.73
CA ASP A 494 23.35 7.98 -38.72
C ASP A 494 23.91 8.57 -40.02
N SER A 495 25.12 9.11 -39.96
CA SER A 495 25.75 9.78 -41.08
C SER A 495 26.10 8.85 -42.25
N PHE A 496 26.32 7.54 -42.00
CA PHE A 496 26.56 6.58 -43.07
C PHE A 496 25.29 6.36 -43.91
N LEU A 497 24.17 6.08 -43.25
CA LEU A 497 22.89 5.83 -43.94
C LEU A 497 22.41 7.07 -44.72
N TYR A 498 22.55 8.25 -44.09
CA TYR A 498 22.17 9.50 -44.78
C TYR A 498 23.02 9.76 -46.05
N LYS A 499 24.35 9.71 -45.93
CA LYS A 499 25.28 9.95 -47.04
C LYS A 499 25.15 8.93 -48.19
N ASN A 500 24.73 7.71 -47.87
CA ASN A 500 24.53 6.64 -48.85
C ASN A 500 23.09 6.59 -49.37
N GLY A 501 22.24 7.58 -49.05
CA GLY A 501 20.92 7.77 -49.63
C GLY A 501 19.83 6.81 -49.16
N TYR A 502 20.00 6.18 -47.97
CA TYR A 502 18.97 5.29 -47.39
C TYR A 502 17.71 6.05 -47.02
N THR A 503 17.85 7.29 -46.54
CA THR A 503 16.70 8.15 -46.15
C THR A 503 15.94 8.71 -47.38
N LYS A 504 16.55 8.69 -48.56
CA LYS A 504 16.00 9.29 -49.77
C LYS A 504 14.61 8.74 -50.11
N LYS A 505 14.36 7.47 -49.95
CA LYS A 505 13.04 6.86 -50.16
C LYS A 505 11.97 7.41 -49.19
N ILE A 506 12.33 7.74 -47.97
CA ILE A 506 11.45 8.36 -46.98
C ILE A 506 11.19 9.81 -47.40
N GLU A 507 12.26 10.58 -47.67
CA GLU A 507 12.19 12.00 -48.04
C GLU A 507 11.35 12.21 -49.29
N ASP A 508 11.63 11.45 -50.35
CA ASP A 508 10.87 11.53 -51.63
C ASP A 508 9.39 11.20 -51.44
N LYS A 509 9.08 10.25 -50.51
CA LYS A 509 7.70 9.88 -50.25
C LYS A 509 6.97 10.95 -49.41
N LEU A 510 7.62 11.57 -48.46
CA LEU A 510 7.11 12.68 -47.67
C LEU A 510 6.85 13.91 -48.58
N ASP A 511 7.77 14.22 -49.50
CA ASP A 511 7.61 15.28 -50.50
C ASP A 511 6.38 15.06 -51.38
N GLN A 512 6.18 13.83 -51.85
CA GLN A 512 5.00 13.46 -52.66
C GLN A 512 3.67 13.71 -51.94
N MET A 513 3.70 13.54 -50.59
CA MET A 513 2.52 13.75 -49.74
C MET A 513 2.39 15.20 -49.24
N GLY A 514 3.36 16.07 -49.52
CA GLY A 514 3.38 17.45 -49.01
C GLY A 514 3.61 17.55 -47.53
N ILE A 515 4.28 16.56 -46.92
CA ILE A 515 4.66 16.54 -45.49
C ILE A 515 6.04 17.21 -45.38
N VAL A 516 6.09 18.29 -44.64
CA VAL A 516 7.35 18.99 -44.35
C VAL A 516 8.25 18.10 -43.53
N HIS A 517 9.50 17.94 -43.91
CA HIS A 517 10.44 17.07 -43.19
C HIS A 517 11.83 17.71 -43.02
N THR A 518 12.56 17.18 -42.07
CA THR A 518 13.99 17.44 -41.81
C THR A 518 14.66 16.18 -41.34
N CYS A 519 15.99 16.09 -41.49
CA CYS A 519 16.75 14.93 -41.09
C CYS A 519 17.88 15.31 -40.14
N PHE A 520 17.93 14.62 -38.98
CA PHE A 520 19.06 14.61 -38.04
C PHE A 520 19.85 13.34 -38.26
N TYR A 521 21.10 13.47 -38.73
CA TYR A 521 21.92 12.36 -39.20
C TYR A 521 23.24 12.21 -38.43
N ASP A 522 23.40 12.90 -37.29
CA ASP A 522 24.61 12.87 -36.46
C ASP A 522 24.50 11.89 -35.29
N VAL A 523 23.79 10.75 -35.49
CA VAL A 523 23.77 9.68 -34.47
C VAL A 523 25.04 8.84 -34.56
N GLU A 524 25.69 8.69 -33.42
CA GLU A 524 26.94 7.89 -33.28
C GLU A 524 26.64 6.38 -33.14
N PRO A 525 27.55 5.46 -33.46
CA PRO A 525 27.37 4.02 -33.26
C PRO A 525 27.08 3.59 -31.80
N ASP A 526 27.63 4.31 -30.80
CA ASP A 526 27.26 4.24 -29.39
C ASP A 526 26.62 5.57 -29.04
N PRO A 527 25.28 5.67 -29.08
CA PRO A 527 24.60 6.94 -29.08
C PRO A 527 24.83 7.71 -27.78
N SER A 528 25.24 8.98 -27.92
CA SER A 528 25.52 9.82 -26.78
C SER A 528 24.31 10.64 -26.32
N LEU A 529 24.21 10.89 -25.02
CA LEU A 529 23.20 11.78 -24.45
C LEU A 529 23.33 13.21 -25.04
N ALA A 530 24.56 13.64 -25.37
CA ALA A 530 24.79 14.94 -26.01
C ALA A 530 24.15 15.00 -27.40
N SER A 531 24.33 13.96 -28.23
CA SER A 531 23.70 13.85 -29.55
C SER A 531 22.17 13.80 -29.42
N ALA A 532 21.64 13.03 -28.48
CA ALA A 532 20.19 12.96 -28.23
C ALA A 532 19.61 14.32 -27.78
N ARG A 533 20.30 15.07 -26.94
CA ARG A 533 19.89 16.44 -26.54
C ARG A 533 19.92 17.42 -27.71
N ALA A 534 20.92 17.33 -28.58
CA ALA A 534 21.02 18.14 -29.81
C ALA A 534 19.84 17.83 -30.75
N GLY A 535 19.54 16.55 -30.98
CA GLY A 535 18.39 16.11 -31.75
C GLY A 535 17.06 16.59 -31.18
N ALA A 536 16.86 16.44 -29.88
CA ALA A 536 15.66 16.95 -29.20
C ALA A 536 15.53 18.49 -29.28
N ALA A 537 16.64 19.22 -29.23
CA ALA A 537 16.63 20.68 -29.45
C ALA A 537 16.20 21.03 -30.88
N ALA A 538 16.70 20.31 -31.86
CA ALA A 538 16.25 20.44 -33.26
C ALA A 538 14.76 20.09 -33.42
N MET A 539 14.28 19.05 -32.76
CA MET A 539 12.84 18.72 -32.75
C MET A 539 12.00 19.86 -32.16
N ARG A 540 12.43 20.49 -31.05
CA ARG A 540 11.69 21.63 -30.48
C ARG A 540 11.59 22.84 -31.43
N MET A 541 12.63 23.06 -32.24
CA MET A 541 12.59 24.11 -33.25
C MET A 541 11.73 23.76 -34.47
N PHE A 542 11.70 22.47 -34.81
CA PHE A 542 10.95 21.98 -35.97
C PHE A 542 9.50 21.64 -35.62
N GLU A 543 9.18 21.30 -34.39
CA GLU A 543 7.86 20.89 -33.87
C GLU A 543 7.21 19.76 -34.71
N PRO A 544 7.84 18.55 -34.75
CA PRO A 544 7.28 17.43 -35.50
C PRO A 544 6.03 16.86 -34.83
N ASP A 545 5.09 16.38 -35.62
CA ASP A 545 3.96 15.53 -35.23
C ASP A 545 4.19 14.04 -35.55
N CYS A 546 5.33 13.74 -36.20
CA CYS A 546 5.82 12.41 -36.50
C CYS A 546 7.34 12.36 -36.43
N ILE A 547 7.89 11.27 -35.87
CA ILE A 547 9.32 10.98 -35.82
C ILE A 547 9.56 9.65 -36.52
N ILE A 548 10.53 9.58 -37.42
CA ILE A 548 10.96 8.36 -38.12
C ILE A 548 12.42 8.10 -37.76
N ALA A 549 12.68 7.04 -36.94
CA ALA A 549 14.04 6.60 -36.62
C ALA A 549 14.43 5.45 -37.55
N MET A 550 15.39 5.71 -38.43
CA MET A 550 15.88 4.73 -39.41
C MET A 550 17.33 4.33 -39.13
N GLY A 551 17.57 3.04 -38.93
CA GLY A 551 18.92 2.53 -38.72
C GLY A 551 19.03 1.21 -38.01
N GLY A 552 20.19 0.94 -37.44
CA GLY A 552 20.39 -0.13 -36.45
C GLY A 552 19.86 0.28 -35.08
N GLY A 553 20.10 -0.54 -34.04
CA GLY A 553 19.68 -0.25 -32.68
C GLY A 553 20.07 1.15 -32.22
N SER A 554 21.30 1.59 -32.47
CA SER A 554 21.82 2.91 -32.05
C SER A 554 20.98 4.08 -32.56
N ALA A 555 20.58 4.06 -33.81
CA ALA A 555 19.77 5.15 -34.39
C ALA A 555 18.33 5.14 -33.83
N MET A 556 17.76 3.95 -33.65
CA MET A 556 16.41 3.81 -33.08
C MET A 556 16.40 4.19 -31.60
N ASP A 557 17.38 3.76 -30.81
CA ASP A 557 17.53 4.11 -29.40
C ASP A 557 17.74 5.61 -29.21
N ALA A 558 18.65 6.23 -29.99
CA ALA A 558 18.79 7.69 -30.00
C ALA A 558 17.49 8.40 -30.33
N GLY A 559 16.75 7.91 -31.33
CA GLY A 559 15.44 8.44 -31.70
C GLY A 559 14.42 8.38 -30.57
N LYS A 560 14.33 7.26 -29.87
CA LYS A 560 13.48 7.09 -28.68
C LYS A 560 13.85 8.09 -27.56
N ILE A 561 15.13 8.26 -27.28
CA ILE A 561 15.60 9.22 -26.27
C ILE A 561 15.34 10.68 -26.71
N MET A 562 15.54 11.00 -27.98
CA MET A 562 15.17 12.32 -28.55
C MET A 562 13.67 12.57 -28.39
N TRP A 563 12.85 11.56 -28.63
CA TRP A 563 11.41 11.62 -28.46
C TRP A 563 11.02 11.91 -27.00
N VAL A 564 11.64 11.18 -26.02
CA VAL A 564 11.46 11.47 -24.60
C VAL A 564 11.78 12.91 -24.26
N LEU A 565 12.97 13.40 -24.66
CA LEU A 565 13.42 14.76 -24.39
C LEU A 565 12.63 15.85 -25.12
N TYR A 566 12.04 15.51 -26.27
CA TYR A 566 11.15 16.41 -27.01
C TYR A 566 9.82 16.59 -26.31
N GLU A 567 9.21 15.50 -25.84
CA GLU A 567 7.92 15.55 -25.16
C GLU A 567 8.06 15.96 -23.68
N ASN A 568 9.14 15.54 -23.02
CA ASN A 568 9.41 15.75 -21.60
C ASN A 568 10.82 16.31 -21.39
N PRO A 569 11.03 17.62 -21.59
CA PRO A 569 12.37 18.24 -21.55
C PRO A 569 13.10 18.09 -20.20
N ASP A 570 12.34 17.96 -19.11
CA ASP A 570 12.84 17.88 -17.74
C ASP A 570 12.99 16.42 -17.25
N ALA A 571 12.97 15.44 -18.17
CA ALA A 571 13.09 14.02 -17.80
C ALA A 571 14.42 13.73 -17.10
N ASN A 572 14.34 13.05 -15.94
CA ASN A 572 15.48 12.65 -15.13
C ASN A 572 15.92 11.23 -15.51
N PHE A 573 17.16 11.09 -16.02
CA PHE A 573 17.70 9.81 -16.47
C PHE A 573 18.01 8.85 -15.31
N ASP A 574 18.45 9.35 -14.14
CA ASP A 574 18.70 8.52 -12.96
C ASP A 574 17.42 7.79 -12.53
N ASP A 575 16.29 8.50 -12.52
CA ASP A 575 15.00 7.92 -12.18
C ASP A 575 14.49 6.93 -13.25
N MET A 576 14.65 7.29 -14.53
CA MET A 576 14.19 6.46 -15.65
C MET A 576 15.01 5.18 -15.82
N ALA A 577 16.30 5.21 -15.48
CA ALA A 577 17.22 4.07 -15.59
C ALA A 577 17.27 3.20 -14.32
N MET A 578 16.45 3.52 -13.29
CA MET A 578 16.42 2.73 -12.06
C MET A 578 16.00 1.28 -12.33
N ASP A 579 16.78 0.35 -11.80
CA ASP A 579 16.52 -1.08 -11.91
C ASP A 579 15.17 -1.46 -11.27
N PHE A 580 14.50 -2.42 -11.85
CA PHE A 580 13.21 -2.94 -11.38
C PHE A 580 13.15 -4.46 -11.52
N MET A 581 12.38 -5.10 -10.64
CA MET A 581 12.09 -6.54 -10.76
C MET A 581 10.90 -6.81 -11.70
N ASP A 582 9.95 -5.89 -11.75
CA ASP A 582 8.77 -5.94 -12.63
C ASP A 582 8.52 -4.53 -13.16
N ILE A 583 8.63 -4.36 -14.48
CA ILE A 583 8.44 -3.06 -15.15
C ILE A 583 7.11 -2.38 -14.82
N ARG A 584 6.10 -3.15 -14.39
CA ARG A 584 4.77 -2.66 -14.00
C ARG A 584 4.70 -2.16 -12.56
N LYS A 585 5.73 -2.44 -11.73
CA LYS A 585 5.79 -2.15 -10.28
C LYS A 585 7.03 -1.34 -9.92
N ARG A 586 7.29 -0.30 -10.69
CA ARG A 586 8.44 0.60 -10.50
C ARG A 586 8.13 1.67 -9.44
N ILE A 587 9.17 2.14 -8.76
CA ILE A 587 9.08 3.33 -7.89
C ILE A 587 8.85 4.58 -8.74
N PHE A 588 9.58 4.69 -9.87
CA PHE A 588 9.44 5.81 -10.78
C PHE A 588 8.34 5.56 -11.82
N THR A 589 7.48 6.54 -12.04
CA THR A 589 6.48 6.51 -13.12
C THR A 589 7.09 7.17 -14.36
N PHE A 590 7.27 6.38 -15.43
CA PHE A 590 7.77 6.89 -16.69
C PHE A 590 6.78 7.90 -17.30
N PRO A 591 7.25 9.01 -17.91
CA PRO A 591 6.34 9.99 -18.53
C PRO A 591 5.56 9.36 -19.69
N HIS A 592 4.27 9.69 -19.80
CA HIS A 592 3.43 9.21 -20.88
C HIS A 592 3.83 9.83 -22.21
N MET A 593 4.10 9.00 -23.21
CA MET A 593 4.62 9.37 -24.52
C MET A 593 3.51 9.43 -25.60
N GLY A 594 3.85 9.95 -26.78
CA GLY A 594 2.95 10.01 -27.95
C GLY A 594 1.98 11.17 -27.96
N LYS A 595 2.13 12.16 -27.08
CA LYS A 595 1.25 13.33 -27.03
C LYS A 595 1.53 14.35 -28.12
N LYS A 596 2.81 14.50 -28.51
CA LYS A 596 3.24 15.49 -29.52
C LYS A 596 3.54 14.83 -30.86
N ALA A 597 4.20 13.67 -30.85
CA ALA A 597 4.65 13.02 -32.06
C ALA A 597 4.41 11.51 -32.06
N TYR A 598 3.97 10.97 -33.17
CA TYR A 598 3.87 9.54 -33.46
C TYR A 598 5.25 9.00 -33.83
N PHE A 599 5.68 7.89 -33.23
CA PHE A 599 7.03 7.36 -33.38
C PHE A 599 7.05 6.11 -34.26
N ILE A 600 7.84 6.19 -35.35
CA ILE A 600 8.03 5.11 -36.32
C ILE A 600 9.48 4.63 -36.28
N ALA A 601 9.68 3.31 -36.19
CA ALA A 601 10.99 2.69 -36.27
C ALA A 601 11.17 1.91 -37.57
N VAL A 602 12.32 2.15 -38.25
CA VAL A 602 12.65 1.53 -39.54
C VAL A 602 14.03 0.88 -39.44
N PRO A 603 14.10 -0.44 -39.14
CA PRO A 603 15.39 -1.12 -39.01
C PRO A 603 16.13 -1.30 -40.33
N THR A 604 17.47 -1.26 -40.26
CA THR A 604 18.39 -1.55 -41.38
C THR A 604 19.28 -2.77 -41.12
N SER A 605 19.07 -3.44 -39.96
CA SER A 605 19.73 -4.69 -39.59
C SER A 605 18.70 -5.67 -39.04
N SER A 606 19.01 -6.98 -39.07
CA SER A 606 18.17 -8.04 -38.57
C SER A 606 18.80 -8.61 -37.29
N GLY A 607 18.64 -7.93 -36.17
CA GLY A 607 19.31 -8.32 -34.91
C GLY A 607 18.63 -7.82 -33.65
N THR A 608 18.71 -6.53 -33.38
CA THR A 608 18.35 -5.95 -32.10
C THR A 608 16.85 -5.97 -31.77
N GLY A 609 15.98 -5.98 -32.80
CA GLY A 609 14.53 -5.87 -32.60
C GLY A 609 14.08 -4.55 -31.97
N SER A 610 14.93 -3.48 -31.94
CA SER A 610 14.60 -2.20 -31.31
C SER A 610 13.35 -1.56 -31.88
N GLU A 611 12.99 -1.86 -33.10
CA GLU A 611 11.75 -1.40 -33.76
C GLU A 611 10.46 -1.87 -33.08
N VAL A 612 10.52 -2.91 -32.26
CA VAL A 612 9.37 -3.51 -31.55
C VAL A 612 9.60 -3.70 -30.05
N THR A 613 10.58 -2.99 -29.49
CA THR A 613 10.93 -3.13 -28.08
C THR A 613 10.78 -1.83 -27.30
N PRO A 614 10.49 -1.92 -25.99
CA PRO A 614 10.36 -0.79 -25.10
C PRO A 614 11.71 -0.36 -24.49
N PHE A 615 12.83 -0.67 -25.13
CA PHE A 615 14.17 -0.43 -24.61
C PHE A 615 14.91 0.64 -25.41
N ALA A 616 15.79 1.39 -24.74
CA ALA A 616 16.72 2.31 -25.38
C ALA A 616 17.97 2.46 -24.51
N ILE A 617 19.15 2.38 -25.13
CA ILE A 617 20.43 2.55 -24.43
C ILE A 617 21.07 3.84 -24.91
N ILE A 618 21.51 4.69 -23.97
CA ILE A 618 22.20 5.94 -24.26
C ILE A 618 23.41 6.10 -23.35
N THR A 619 24.49 6.64 -23.87
CA THR A 619 25.75 6.84 -23.12
C THR A 619 25.96 8.32 -22.82
N ASP A 620 26.17 8.68 -21.56
CA ASP A 620 26.73 9.99 -21.20
C ASP A 620 28.26 9.91 -21.24
N LYS A 621 28.84 10.42 -22.30
CA LYS A 621 30.31 10.41 -22.51
C LYS A 621 31.05 11.32 -21.53
N THR A 622 30.36 12.24 -20.85
CA THR A 622 31.00 13.13 -19.85
C THR A 622 31.22 12.44 -18.52
N THR A 623 30.32 11.55 -18.14
CA THR A 623 30.36 10.77 -16.90
C THR A 623 30.78 9.33 -17.13
N GLY A 624 30.74 8.85 -18.38
CA GLY A 624 30.95 7.43 -18.75
C GLY A 624 29.76 6.52 -18.39
N ILE A 625 28.64 7.08 -17.93
CA ILE A 625 27.46 6.32 -17.52
C ILE A 625 26.64 5.90 -18.75
N LYS A 626 26.30 4.60 -18.80
CA LYS A 626 25.30 4.07 -19.74
C LYS A 626 23.94 3.99 -19.07
N TRP A 627 22.94 4.58 -19.70
CA TRP A 627 21.54 4.60 -19.25
C TRP A 627 20.73 3.59 -20.04
N PRO A 628 20.47 2.39 -19.50
CA PRO A 628 19.57 1.42 -20.10
C PRO A 628 18.12 1.78 -19.69
N LEU A 629 17.42 2.49 -20.55
CA LEU A 629 16.02 2.81 -20.30
C LEU A 629 15.13 1.65 -20.75
N ALA A 630 14.20 1.28 -19.92
CA ALA A 630 13.23 0.23 -20.19
C ALA A 630 11.85 0.62 -19.68
N ASP A 631 10.96 0.99 -20.58
CA ASP A 631 9.55 1.25 -20.26
C ASP A 631 8.69 1.09 -21.51
N TYR A 632 7.48 0.56 -21.36
CA TYR A 632 6.58 0.38 -22.49
C TYR A 632 6.16 1.69 -23.18
N GLU A 633 6.35 2.83 -22.54
CA GLU A 633 6.18 4.15 -23.15
C GLU A 633 7.21 4.43 -24.27
N LEU A 634 8.34 3.71 -24.28
CA LEU A 634 9.33 3.77 -25.36
C LEU A 634 9.03 2.84 -26.54
N MET A 635 7.95 2.05 -26.46
CA MET A 635 7.52 1.19 -27.59
C MET A 635 7.19 2.06 -28.80
N PRO A 636 7.80 1.83 -29.97
CA PRO A 636 7.39 2.50 -31.20
C PRO A 636 5.91 2.28 -31.51
N ASP A 637 5.25 3.29 -31.99
CA ASP A 637 3.85 3.18 -32.43
C ASP A 637 3.73 2.33 -33.69
N MET A 638 4.69 2.45 -34.62
CA MET A 638 4.75 1.68 -35.87
C MET A 638 6.18 1.17 -36.12
N ALA A 639 6.29 -0.08 -36.57
CA ALA A 639 7.52 -0.63 -37.13
C ALA A 639 7.39 -0.90 -38.62
N ILE A 640 8.42 -0.55 -39.41
CA ILE A 640 8.46 -0.80 -40.86
C ILE A 640 9.67 -1.65 -41.18
N VAL A 641 9.47 -2.96 -41.28
CA VAL A 641 10.50 -3.98 -41.51
C VAL A 641 10.61 -4.25 -43.00
N ASP A 642 11.21 -3.29 -43.73
CA ASP A 642 11.42 -3.44 -45.17
C ASP A 642 12.78 -4.10 -45.48
N THR A 643 12.75 -5.28 -46.06
CA THR A 643 13.92 -6.07 -46.38
C THR A 643 14.91 -5.34 -47.29
N ASP A 644 14.44 -4.43 -48.17
CA ASP A 644 15.30 -3.62 -48.99
C ASP A 644 16.37 -2.83 -48.24
N ASN A 645 16.04 -2.42 -46.99
CA ASN A 645 16.97 -1.68 -46.15
C ASN A 645 18.08 -2.56 -45.56
N MET A 646 17.96 -3.88 -45.63
CA MET A 646 18.85 -4.85 -45.01
C MET A 646 19.72 -5.61 -46.02
N MET A 647 19.45 -5.43 -47.33
CA MET A 647 20.15 -6.19 -48.39
C MET A 647 21.65 -5.91 -48.50
N SER A 648 22.08 -4.75 -48.06
CA SER A 648 23.51 -4.35 -48.09
C SER A 648 24.31 -4.73 -46.82
N ALA A 649 23.70 -5.43 -45.86
CA ALA A 649 24.38 -5.80 -44.61
C ALA A 649 25.58 -6.72 -44.89
N PRO A 650 26.80 -6.34 -44.41
CA PRO A 650 27.98 -7.12 -44.65
C PRO A 650 27.97 -8.43 -43.85
N LYS A 651 28.79 -9.41 -44.27
CA LYS A 651 28.89 -10.77 -43.68
C LYS A 651 29.04 -10.75 -42.15
N GLY A 652 29.93 -9.91 -41.64
CA GLY A 652 30.17 -9.80 -40.20
C GLY A 652 28.96 -9.28 -39.41
N LEU A 653 28.23 -8.29 -39.98
CA LEU A 653 26.97 -7.82 -39.38
C LEU A 653 25.89 -8.88 -39.45
N THR A 654 25.75 -9.58 -40.56
CA THR A 654 24.79 -10.69 -40.75
C THR A 654 25.03 -11.80 -39.73
N CYS A 655 26.30 -12.17 -39.48
CA CYS A 655 26.70 -13.14 -38.49
C CYS A 655 26.32 -12.69 -37.07
N ALA A 656 26.81 -11.52 -36.65
CA ALA A 656 26.62 -11.01 -35.30
C ALA A 656 25.14 -10.75 -34.99
N SER A 657 24.40 -10.09 -35.88
CA SER A 657 23.00 -9.80 -35.69
C SER A 657 22.13 -11.06 -35.74
N GLY A 658 22.45 -12.01 -36.61
CA GLY A 658 21.65 -13.25 -36.74
C GLY A 658 21.77 -14.19 -35.53
N ILE A 659 22.98 -14.33 -34.93
CA ILE A 659 23.15 -15.11 -33.70
C ILE A 659 22.54 -14.38 -32.48
N ASP A 660 22.48 -13.06 -32.51
CA ASP A 660 21.80 -12.24 -31.52
C ASP A 660 20.29 -12.55 -31.49
N VAL A 661 19.65 -12.63 -32.67
CA VAL A 661 18.23 -13.05 -32.80
C VAL A 661 18.01 -14.45 -32.18
N MET A 662 18.92 -15.40 -32.43
CA MET A 662 18.85 -16.73 -31.83
C MET A 662 18.91 -16.64 -30.29
N THR A 663 19.80 -15.84 -29.75
CA THR A 663 19.96 -15.65 -28.30
C THR A 663 18.73 -14.99 -27.70
N HIS A 664 18.22 -13.92 -28.30
CA HIS A 664 16.97 -13.27 -27.90
C HIS A 664 15.82 -14.26 -27.78
N ALA A 665 15.62 -15.06 -28.81
CA ALA A 665 14.53 -16.03 -28.86
C ALA A 665 14.69 -17.16 -27.84
N LEU A 666 15.91 -17.68 -27.64
CA LEU A 666 16.23 -18.72 -26.65
C LEU A 666 16.00 -18.23 -25.21
N GLU A 667 16.47 -17.02 -24.89
CA GLU A 667 16.26 -16.43 -23.57
C GLU A 667 14.80 -16.07 -23.32
N ALA A 668 14.12 -15.45 -24.28
CA ALA A 668 12.68 -15.15 -24.15
C ALA A 668 11.84 -16.41 -23.93
N TYR A 669 12.15 -17.51 -24.62
CA TYR A 669 11.45 -18.77 -24.46
C TYR A 669 11.67 -19.40 -23.09
N ALA A 670 12.89 -19.32 -22.55
CA ALA A 670 13.24 -19.90 -21.25
C ALA A 670 12.96 -18.98 -20.07
N SER A 671 12.64 -17.72 -20.32
CA SER A 671 12.42 -16.69 -19.30
C SER A 671 11.31 -17.07 -18.31
N MET A 672 11.44 -16.62 -17.06
CA MET A 672 10.37 -16.73 -16.08
C MET A 672 9.13 -15.88 -16.41
N MET A 673 9.25 -14.93 -17.34
CA MET A 673 8.18 -14.09 -17.83
C MET A 673 7.57 -14.61 -19.15
N ALA A 674 7.99 -15.77 -19.64
CA ALA A 674 7.48 -16.41 -20.86
C ALA A 674 5.97 -16.68 -20.76
N SER A 675 5.30 -16.61 -21.89
CA SER A 675 3.87 -16.85 -22.03
C SER A 675 3.57 -17.54 -23.36
N ASP A 676 2.38 -18.10 -23.52
CA ASP A 676 1.94 -18.71 -24.79
C ASP A 676 2.10 -17.75 -25.99
N TYR A 677 1.92 -16.45 -25.76
CA TYR A 677 2.10 -15.42 -26.79
C TYR A 677 3.57 -15.24 -27.19
N THR A 678 4.46 -15.15 -26.20
CA THR A 678 5.90 -14.97 -26.45
C THR A 678 6.56 -16.22 -26.96
N ASP A 679 6.09 -17.40 -26.49
CA ASP A 679 6.59 -18.72 -26.91
C ASP A 679 6.38 -18.97 -28.41
N GLY A 680 5.20 -18.66 -28.93
CA GLY A 680 4.91 -18.79 -30.35
C GLY A 680 5.83 -17.96 -31.22
N LEU A 681 6.12 -16.72 -30.80
CA LEU A 681 7.02 -15.81 -31.50
C LEU A 681 8.48 -16.29 -31.42
N ALA A 682 8.96 -16.67 -30.22
CA ALA A 682 10.31 -17.12 -29.98
C ALA A 682 10.63 -18.43 -30.73
N LEU A 683 9.76 -19.46 -30.66
CA LEU A 683 9.95 -20.71 -31.35
C LEU A 683 9.99 -20.53 -32.87
N ASN A 684 9.12 -19.66 -33.41
CA ASN A 684 9.16 -19.42 -34.84
C ASN A 684 10.42 -18.65 -35.28
N ALA A 685 10.88 -17.69 -34.47
CA ALA A 685 12.13 -16.99 -34.71
C ALA A 685 13.33 -17.97 -34.74
N ILE A 686 13.41 -18.91 -33.77
CA ILE A 686 14.44 -19.95 -33.71
C ILE A 686 14.45 -20.81 -34.98
N LYS A 687 13.28 -21.26 -35.44
CA LYS A 687 13.15 -22.04 -36.67
C LYS A 687 13.65 -21.26 -37.89
N LEU A 688 13.27 -20.01 -38.02
CA LEU A 688 13.70 -19.16 -39.12
C LEU A 688 15.22 -18.93 -39.10
N VAL A 689 15.81 -18.69 -37.94
CA VAL A 689 17.27 -18.52 -37.82
C VAL A 689 18.01 -19.77 -38.27
N PHE A 690 17.64 -20.96 -37.78
CA PHE A 690 18.28 -22.20 -38.21
C PHE A 690 18.19 -22.44 -39.72
N ASN A 691 17.06 -22.06 -40.34
CA ASN A 691 16.86 -22.29 -41.75
C ASN A 691 17.50 -21.24 -42.67
N TYR A 692 17.54 -20.00 -42.25
CA TYR A 692 17.84 -18.88 -43.15
C TYR A 692 19.11 -18.11 -42.80
N LEU A 693 19.59 -18.13 -41.57
CA LEU A 693 20.85 -17.45 -41.22
C LEU A 693 22.06 -18.02 -42.01
N PRO A 694 22.26 -19.35 -42.14
CA PRO A 694 23.35 -19.88 -42.98
C PRO A 694 23.25 -19.42 -44.44
N ARG A 695 22.04 -19.34 -44.98
CA ARG A 695 21.82 -18.87 -46.36
C ARG A 695 22.17 -17.39 -46.51
N ALA A 696 21.64 -16.54 -45.63
CA ALA A 696 21.88 -15.09 -45.65
C ALA A 696 23.37 -14.76 -45.40
N TYR A 697 24.08 -15.59 -44.60
CA TYR A 697 25.50 -15.46 -44.35
C TYR A 697 26.32 -15.84 -45.59
N LYS A 698 25.95 -16.93 -46.28
CA LYS A 698 26.63 -17.44 -47.44
C LYS A 698 26.43 -16.52 -48.68
N ASP A 699 25.17 -16.07 -48.87
CA ASP A 699 24.77 -15.17 -49.97
C ASP A 699 23.93 -14.01 -49.41
N GLY A 700 24.57 -12.85 -49.27
CA GLY A 700 23.92 -11.61 -48.81
C GLY A 700 22.86 -11.07 -49.77
N SER A 701 22.79 -11.56 -51.02
CA SER A 701 21.78 -11.19 -52.02
C SER A 701 20.55 -12.09 -52.01
N ASP A 702 20.52 -13.15 -51.20
CA ASP A 702 19.38 -14.05 -51.03
C ASP A 702 18.21 -13.27 -50.37
N VAL A 703 17.29 -12.72 -51.18
CA VAL A 703 16.17 -11.90 -50.71
C VAL A 703 15.26 -12.66 -49.76
N GLU A 704 15.00 -13.95 -50.03
CA GLU A 704 14.13 -14.79 -49.18
C GLU A 704 14.78 -14.96 -47.82
N ALA A 705 16.06 -15.30 -47.76
CA ALA A 705 16.79 -15.50 -46.49
C ALA A 705 16.85 -14.17 -45.70
N ARG A 706 17.14 -13.05 -46.37
CA ARG A 706 17.12 -11.72 -45.72
C ARG A 706 15.74 -11.36 -45.16
N GLN A 707 14.68 -11.64 -45.92
CA GLN A 707 13.31 -11.35 -45.44
C GLN A 707 12.95 -12.21 -44.20
N HIS A 708 13.27 -13.49 -44.22
CA HIS A 708 13.01 -14.37 -43.10
C HIS A 708 13.85 -14.00 -41.87
N MET A 709 15.10 -13.57 -42.06
CA MET A 709 15.92 -13.06 -40.97
C MET A 709 15.38 -11.74 -40.36
N ALA A 710 14.87 -10.85 -41.21
CA ALA A 710 14.20 -9.64 -40.75
C ALA A 710 12.95 -9.94 -39.91
N ASN A 711 12.13 -10.89 -40.39
CA ASN A 711 10.96 -11.34 -39.64
C ASN A 711 11.34 -12.04 -38.34
N ALA A 712 12.38 -12.89 -38.34
CA ALA A 712 12.86 -13.55 -37.13
C ALA A 712 13.35 -12.52 -36.09
N SER A 713 14.08 -11.49 -36.52
CA SER A 713 14.53 -10.39 -35.64
C SER A 713 13.34 -9.65 -35.00
N CYS A 714 12.34 -9.29 -35.81
CA CYS A 714 11.15 -8.60 -35.32
C CYS A 714 10.36 -9.49 -34.34
N MET A 715 10.17 -10.79 -34.66
CA MET A 715 9.43 -11.72 -33.79
C MET A 715 10.18 -12.00 -32.47
N ALA A 716 11.49 -12.19 -32.52
CA ALA A 716 12.31 -12.31 -31.31
C ALA A 716 12.25 -11.02 -30.49
N GLY A 717 12.27 -9.85 -31.15
CA GLY A 717 12.06 -8.55 -30.52
C GLY A 717 10.75 -8.45 -29.76
N MET A 718 9.61 -8.82 -30.38
CA MET A 718 8.30 -8.85 -29.73
C MET A 718 8.27 -9.84 -28.57
N ALA A 719 8.94 -10.99 -28.69
CA ALA A 719 8.99 -12.00 -27.64
C ALA A 719 9.74 -11.45 -26.42
N PHE A 720 10.99 -10.99 -26.58
CA PHE A 720 11.75 -10.53 -25.42
C PHE A 720 11.31 -9.17 -24.87
N ALA A 721 10.65 -8.33 -25.66
CA ALA A 721 10.01 -7.12 -25.18
C ALA A 721 9.01 -7.40 -24.05
N ASN A 722 8.39 -8.57 -24.05
CA ASN A 722 7.36 -8.98 -23.10
C ASN A 722 7.82 -10.10 -22.14
N ALA A 723 8.74 -10.96 -22.54
CA ALA A 723 9.32 -12.01 -21.70
C ALA A 723 10.64 -11.63 -21.05
N PHE A 724 11.26 -10.52 -21.46
CA PHE A 724 12.62 -10.11 -21.08
C PHE A 724 13.70 -11.12 -21.50
N LEU A 725 14.92 -10.91 -21.03
CA LEU A 725 16.10 -11.70 -21.37
C LEU A 725 16.63 -12.38 -20.10
N GLY A 726 17.87 -12.86 -20.12
CA GLY A 726 18.50 -13.55 -19.00
C GLY A 726 19.98 -13.24 -18.86
N VAL A 727 20.68 -14.14 -18.15
CA VAL A 727 22.10 -13.95 -17.84
C VAL A 727 23.01 -13.98 -19.07
N ASN A 728 22.55 -14.52 -20.21
CA ASN A 728 23.35 -14.50 -21.43
C ASN A 728 23.64 -13.08 -21.89
N HIS A 729 22.58 -12.27 -21.98
CA HIS A 729 22.72 -10.83 -22.31
C HIS A 729 23.45 -10.06 -21.20
N SER A 730 23.18 -10.36 -19.93
CA SER A 730 23.89 -9.73 -18.82
C SER A 730 25.41 -9.92 -18.90
N LEU A 731 25.84 -11.13 -19.22
CA LEU A 731 27.27 -11.44 -19.41
C LEU A 731 27.85 -10.79 -20.68
N ALA A 732 27.10 -10.85 -21.78
CA ALA A 732 27.51 -10.29 -23.06
C ALA A 732 27.66 -8.77 -23.03
N HIS A 733 26.79 -8.05 -22.31
CA HIS A 733 26.89 -6.60 -22.13
C HIS A 733 28.24 -6.20 -21.56
N LYS A 734 28.77 -6.96 -20.59
CA LYS A 734 30.05 -6.63 -19.94
C LYS A 734 31.24 -7.01 -20.82
N LEU A 735 31.14 -8.10 -21.57
CA LEU A 735 32.18 -8.40 -22.60
C LEU A 735 32.26 -7.31 -23.67
N GLY A 736 31.16 -6.77 -24.08
CA GLY A 736 31.10 -5.60 -24.99
C GLY A 736 31.72 -4.34 -24.36
N ALA A 737 31.36 -4.05 -23.12
CA ALA A 737 31.80 -2.85 -22.40
C ALA A 737 33.31 -2.86 -22.08
N PHE A 738 33.83 -3.96 -21.57
CA PHE A 738 35.23 -4.06 -21.11
C PHE A 738 36.20 -4.49 -22.20
N HIS A 739 35.74 -5.34 -23.14
CA HIS A 739 36.64 -5.97 -24.13
C HIS A 739 36.27 -5.62 -25.58
N HIS A 740 35.30 -4.73 -25.80
CA HIS A 740 34.89 -4.21 -27.11
C HIS A 740 34.45 -5.29 -28.11
N LEU A 741 33.99 -6.44 -27.62
CA LEU A 741 33.43 -7.47 -28.48
C LEU A 741 32.09 -7.03 -29.08
N PRO A 742 31.84 -7.28 -30.39
CA PRO A 742 30.53 -7.03 -30.98
C PRO A 742 29.45 -7.77 -30.20
N HIS A 743 28.31 -7.13 -29.94
CA HIS A 743 27.25 -7.61 -29.05
C HIS A 743 26.81 -9.05 -29.35
N GLY A 744 26.44 -9.35 -30.60
CA GLY A 744 26.00 -10.70 -30.96
C GLY A 744 27.14 -11.74 -30.85
N ILE A 745 28.39 -11.36 -31.07
CA ILE A 745 29.54 -12.25 -30.85
C ILE A 745 29.74 -12.52 -29.34
N ALA A 746 29.62 -11.47 -28.51
CA ALA A 746 29.70 -11.63 -27.07
C ALA A 746 28.60 -12.56 -26.55
N ASN A 747 27.36 -12.44 -27.08
CA ASN A 747 26.24 -13.35 -26.80
C ASN A 747 26.58 -14.79 -27.19
N ALA A 748 27.09 -15.02 -28.40
CA ALA A 748 27.42 -16.35 -28.90
C ALA A 748 28.45 -17.06 -28.03
N LEU A 749 29.50 -16.34 -27.58
CA LEU A 749 30.60 -16.90 -26.78
C LEU A 749 30.18 -17.44 -25.42
N VAL A 750 29.13 -16.91 -24.82
CA VAL A 750 28.63 -17.41 -23.53
C VAL A 750 27.39 -18.31 -23.68
N LEU A 751 26.77 -18.36 -24.87
CA LEU A 751 25.47 -18.98 -25.10
C LEU A 751 25.38 -20.43 -24.64
N LEU A 752 26.25 -21.31 -25.13
CA LEU A 752 26.18 -22.75 -24.81
C LEU A 752 26.45 -23.02 -23.33
N HIS A 753 27.33 -22.23 -22.71
CA HIS A 753 27.61 -22.31 -21.27
C HIS A 753 26.41 -21.88 -20.44
N VAL A 754 25.72 -20.82 -20.86
CA VAL A 754 24.49 -20.34 -20.20
C VAL A 754 23.33 -21.33 -20.37
N LEU A 755 23.14 -21.91 -21.56
CA LEU A 755 22.11 -22.93 -21.76
C LEU A 755 22.34 -24.15 -20.85
N ARG A 756 23.59 -24.64 -20.73
CA ARG A 756 23.94 -25.72 -19.78
C ARG A 756 23.70 -25.31 -18.34
N TYR A 757 24.04 -24.08 -17.99
CA TYR A 757 23.83 -23.52 -16.67
C TYR A 757 22.35 -23.48 -16.30
N ASN A 758 21.51 -22.97 -17.19
CA ASN A 758 20.07 -22.83 -16.98
C ASN A 758 19.31 -24.18 -16.98
N ALA A 759 19.84 -25.20 -17.66
CA ALA A 759 19.24 -26.52 -17.75
C ALA A 759 19.36 -27.37 -16.47
N ALA A 760 20.01 -26.87 -15.41
CA ALA A 760 20.17 -27.60 -14.16
C ALA A 760 18.82 -27.89 -13.48
N GLU A 761 18.52 -29.17 -13.24
CA GLU A 761 17.29 -29.58 -12.52
C GLU A 761 17.40 -29.34 -11.01
N VAL A 762 18.61 -29.29 -10.46
CA VAL A 762 18.91 -29.02 -9.06
C VAL A 762 19.90 -27.85 -8.96
N PRO A 763 19.44 -26.61 -9.13
CA PRO A 763 20.28 -25.44 -9.03
C PRO A 763 20.75 -25.20 -7.58
N ALA A 764 21.88 -24.53 -7.40
CA ALA A 764 22.42 -24.18 -6.08
C ALA A 764 21.47 -23.23 -5.31
N LYS A 765 20.74 -22.38 -6.03
CA LYS A 765 19.74 -21.45 -5.45
C LYS A 765 18.48 -21.46 -6.30
N MET A 766 17.34 -21.50 -5.62
CA MET A 766 16.02 -21.41 -6.26
C MET A 766 15.67 -19.97 -6.62
N GLY A 767 14.85 -19.79 -7.65
CA GLY A 767 14.35 -18.49 -8.06
C GLY A 767 13.45 -17.82 -7.02
N THR A 768 13.41 -16.50 -7.04
CA THR A 768 12.62 -15.68 -6.10
C THR A 768 11.47 -14.91 -6.78
N PHE A 769 11.34 -15.05 -8.10
CA PHE A 769 10.30 -14.37 -8.87
C PHE A 769 8.91 -14.96 -8.60
N PRO A 770 7.83 -14.17 -8.63
CA PRO A 770 6.46 -14.67 -8.46
C PRO A 770 6.08 -15.77 -9.46
N GLN A 771 6.58 -15.70 -10.71
CA GLN A 771 6.36 -16.67 -11.76
C GLN A 771 7.21 -17.95 -11.63
N TYR A 772 8.23 -17.95 -10.76
CA TYR A 772 9.05 -19.13 -10.58
C TYR A 772 8.27 -20.25 -9.90
N GLN A 773 8.13 -21.38 -10.56
CA GLN A 773 7.42 -22.54 -10.04
C GLN A 773 8.41 -23.62 -9.55
N TYR A 774 9.23 -24.13 -10.45
CA TYR A 774 10.25 -25.14 -10.20
C TYR A 774 11.23 -25.14 -11.38
N PRO A 775 12.44 -25.72 -11.25
CA PRO A 775 13.37 -25.83 -12.36
C PRO A 775 12.79 -26.74 -13.46
N HIS A 776 12.46 -26.16 -14.61
CA HIS A 776 11.93 -26.89 -15.77
C HIS A 776 12.57 -26.48 -17.11
N THR A 777 13.65 -25.71 -17.04
CA THR A 777 14.29 -25.14 -18.22
C THR A 777 14.85 -26.19 -19.16
N LEU A 778 15.32 -27.34 -18.63
CA LEU A 778 15.74 -28.49 -19.45
C LEU A 778 14.62 -28.95 -20.38
N ALA A 779 13.41 -29.09 -19.86
CA ALA A 779 12.23 -29.49 -20.65
C ALA A 779 11.89 -28.41 -21.70
N ARG A 780 11.98 -27.14 -21.36
CA ARG A 780 11.75 -26.02 -22.28
C ARG A 780 12.77 -26.02 -23.44
N TYR A 781 14.05 -26.27 -23.17
CA TYR A 781 15.05 -26.41 -24.22
C TYR A 781 14.86 -27.66 -25.07
N ALA A 782 14.42 -28.78 -24.48
CA ALA A 782 14.09 -29.97 -25.22
C ALA A 782 12.87 -29.75 -26.16
N GLU A 783 11.88 -28.95 -25.75
CA GLU A 783 10.77 -28.50 -26.61
C GLU A 783 11.28 -27.73 -27.83
N ILE A 784 12.21 -26.79 -27.64
CA ILE A 784 12.87 -26.08 -28.74
C ILE A 784 13.54 -27.13 -29.68
N GLY A 785 14.31 -28.07 -29.13
CA GLY A 785 14.96 -29.13 -29.91
C GLY A 785 13.97 -29.93 -30.76
N ARG A 786 12.86 -30.36 -30.17
CA ARG A 786 11.79 -31.09 -30.89
C ARG A 786 11.13 -30.22 -31.97
N SER A 787 10.94 -28.92 -31.69
CA SER A 787 10.34 -28.00 -32.64
C SER A 787 11.15 -27.80 -33.93
N VAL A 788 12.47 -28.03 -33.84
CA VAL A 788 13.40 -27.99 -34.99
C VAL A 788 13.78 -29.38 -35.50
N GLY A 789 12.99 -30.39 -35.17
CA GLY A 789 13.08 -31.75 -35.72
C GLY A 789 14.06 -32.69 -35.01
N LEU A 790 14.58 -32.33 -33.84
CA LEU A 790 15.47 -33.21 -33.06
C LEU A 790 14.65 -34.23 -32.27
N THR A 791 15.16 -35.43 -32.15
CA THR A 791 14.56 -36.54 -31.41
C THR A 791 15.54 -37.14 -30.40
N GLY A 792 15.06 -37.62 -29.28
CA GLY A 792 15.85 -38.25 -28.23
C GLY A 792 14.98 -39.12 -27.31
N LYS A 793 15.59 -39.96 -26.47
CA LYS A 793 14.93 -40.81 -25.50
C LYS A 793 14.32 -40.03 -24.31
N ASN A 794 14.92 -38.95 -24.01
CA ASN A 794 14.51 -38.02 -22.91
C ASN A 794 14.93 -36.59 -23.24
N ASP A 795 14.54 -35.64 -22.37
CA ASP A 795 14.81 -34.23 -22.55
C ASP A 795 16.32 -33.91 -22.59
N SER A 796 17.12 -34.58 -21.76
CA SER A 796 18.58 -34.37 -21.74
C SER A 796 19.22 -34.74 -23.08
N GLU A 797 18.82 -35.84 -23.73
CA GLU A 797 19.36 -36.23 -25.03
C GLU A 797 18.95 -35.26 -26.13
N VAL A 798 17.71 -34.77 -26.12
CA VAL A 798 17.25 -33.74 -27.06
C VAL A 798 17.99 -32.42 -26.85
N PHE A 799 18.20 -32.03 -25.59
CA PHE A 799 18.96 -30.83 -25.24
C PHE A 799 20.41 -30.90 -25.70
N GLU A 800 21.11 -32.01 -25.49
CA GLU A 800 22.50 -32.15 -25.98
C GLU A 800 22.56 -32.05 -27.52
N LYS A 801 21.60 -32.61 -28.22
CA LYS A 801 21.48 -32.45 -29.68
C LYS A 801 21.17 -31.02 -30.10
N LEU A 802 20.39 -30.27 -29.29
CA LEU A 802 20.16 -28.85 -29.53
C LEU A 802 21.46 -28.02 -29.38
N LEU A 803 22.26 -28.29 -28.33
CA LEU A 803 23.55 -27.65 -28.16
C LEU A 803 24.50 -27.95 -29.31
N GLN A 804 24.55 -29.19 -29.78
CA GLN A 804 25.34 -29.58 -30.95
C GLN A 804 24.89 -28.81 -32.20
N LYS A 805 23.57 -28.73 -32.44
CA LYS A 805 23.00 -28.01 -33.58
C LYS A 805 23.29 -26.50 -33.53
N LEU A 806 23.29 -25.91 -32.35
CA LEU A 806 23.67 -24.51 -32.15
C LEU A 806 25.16 -24.32 -32.42
N GLN A 807 26.04 -25.24 -31.99
CA GLN A 807 27.44 -25.20 -32.29
C GLN A 807 27.70 -25.31 -33.80
N GLU A 808 27.06 -26.24 -34.49
CA GLU A 808 27.13 -26.41 -35.95
C GLU A 808 26.66 -25.13 -36.70
N LEU A 809 25.65 -24.42 -36.17
CA LEU A 809 25.22 -23.14 -36.72
C LEU A 809 26.32 -22.08 -36.56
N MET A 810 26.91 -21.97 -35.38
CA MET A 810 27.99 -21.00 -35.08
C MET A 810 29.23 -21.28 -35.94
N ASP A 811 29.60 -22.56 -36.12
CA ASP A 811 30.68 -22.96 -37.00
C ASP A 811 30.41 -22.60 -38.45
N THR A 812 29.16 -22.78 -38.91
CA THR A 812 28.74 -22.45 -40.28
C THR A 812 28.88 -20.97 -40.62
N ILE A 813 28.64 -20.11 -39.59
CA ILE A 813 28.74 -18.65 -39.72
C ILE A 813 30.10 -18.12 -39.18
N GLU A 814 31.06 -19.00 -39.02
CA GLU A 814 32.46 -18.70 -38.71
C GLU A 814 32.68 -17.98 -37.35
N ILE A 815 31.84 -18.26 -36.34
CA ILE A 815 32.07 -17.76 -34.98
C ILE A 815 33.14 -18.60 -34.28
N LYS A 816 34.14 -17.94 -33.69
CA LYS A 816 35.19 -18.62 -32.91
C LYS A 816 34.64 -19.12 -31.58
N HIS A 817 35.31 -20.13 -30.99
CA HIS A 817 34.74 -20.87 -29.86
C HIS A 817 35.02 -20.25 -28.50
N THR A 818 36.05 -19.38 -28.38
CA THR A 818 36.43 -18.80 -27.09
C THR A 818 36.71 -17.30 -27.19
N ILE A 819 36.57 -16.63 -26.06
CA ILE A 819 36.88 -15.20 -25.93
C ILE A 819 38.38 -14.93 -26.27
N ARG A 820 39.24 -15.84 -25.86
CA ARG A 820 40.68 -15.77 -26.15
C ARG A 820 40.99 -15.74 -27.65
N GLU A 821 40.30 -16.51 -28.45
CA GLU A 821 40.45 -16.55 -29.91
C GLU A 821 40.09 -15.24 -30.61
N TYR A 822 39.29 -14.38 -29.98
CA TYR A 822 39.02 -13.02 -30.45
C TYR A 822 40.10 -12.01 -30.06
N GLY A 823 41.19 -12.47 -29.43
CA GLY A 823 42.35 -11.62 -29.11
C GLY A 823 42.19 -10.80 -27.81
N VAL A 824 41.25 -11.15 -26.96
CA VAL A 824 41.10 -10.53 -25.64
C VAL A 824 42.31 -10.91 -24.75
N ASP A 825 43.03 -9.90 -24.23
CA ASP A 825 44.20 -10.08 -23.39
C ASP A 825 43.84 -10.80 -22.08
N GLU A 826 44.57 -11.88 -21.78
CA GLU A 826 44.32 -12.73 -20.61
C GLU A 826 44.47 -11.99 -19.28
N LYS A 827 45.49 -11.16 -19.18
CA LYS A 827 45.76 -10.42 -17.95
C LYS A 827 44.66 -9.41 -17.67
N TYR A 828 44.29 -8.63 -18.67
CA TYR A 828 43.24 -7.64 -18.56
C TYR A 828 41.86 -8.29 -18.32
N PHE A 829 41.59 -9.43 -18.95
CA PHE A 829 40.39 -10.22 -18.70
C PHE A 829 40.28 -10.66 -17.24
N LEU A 830 41.39 -11.19 -16.66
CA LEU A 830 41.41 -11.64 -15.27
C LEU A 830 41.31 -10.46 -14.26
N GLU A 831 41.94 -9.30 -14.61
CA GLU A 831 41.84 -8.08 -13.79
C GLU A 831 40.40 -7.52 -13.72
N THR A 832 39.62 -7.63 -14.78
CA THR A 832 38.27 -7.09 -14.88
C THR A 832 37.18 -8.11 -14.52
N LEU A 833 37.53 -9.39 -14.35
CA LEU A 833 36.60 -10.50 -14.23
C LEU A 833 35.61 -10.36 -13.05
N ASP A 834 36.10 -9.93 -11.88
CA ASP A 834 35.27 -9.77 -10.70
C ASP A 834 34.26 -8.60 -10.87
N GLU A 835 34.73 -7.50 -11.42
CA GLU A 835 33.89 -6.34 -11.73
C GLU A 835 32.85 -6.66 -12.81
N MET A 836 33.20 -7.33 -13.88
CA MET A 836 32.28 -7.81 -14.90
C MET A 836 31.22 -8.73 -14.31
N THR A 837 31.61 -9.62 -13.40
CA THR A 837 30.70 -10.56 -12.74
C THR A 837 29.68 -9.85 -11.87
N GLU A 838 30.13 -8.89 -11.06
CA GLU A 838 29.25 -8.09 -10.20
C GLU A 838 28.27 -7.26 -11.03
N GLN A 839 28.77 -6.59 -12.06
CA GLN A 839 27.94 -5.80 -12.96
C GLN A 839 26.96 -6.67 -13.77
N ALA A 840 27.34 -7.90 -14.17
CA ALA A 840 26.45 -8.82 -14.85
C ALA A 840 25.36 -9.33 -13.89
N PHE A 841 25.69 -9.60 -12.64
CA PHE A 841 24.71 -9.98 -11.64
C PHE A 841 23.65 -8.87 -11.42
N ASN A 842 24.07 -7.62 -11.42
CA ASN A 842 23.22 -6.44 -11.25
C ASN A 842 22.58 -5.94 -12.57
N ASP A 843 22.77 -6.63 -13.67
CA ASP A 843 22.19 -6.24 -14.96
C ASP A 843 20.66 -6.48 -14.98
N GLN A 844 19.92 -5.58 -15.61
CA GLN A 844 18.46 -5.65 -15.67
C GLN A 844 17.95 -6.97 -16.28
N CYS A 845 18.70 -7.55 -17.23
CA CYS A 845 18.33 -8.82 -17.86
C CYS A 845 18.41 -10.02 -16.91
N THR A 846 19.26 -9.98 -15.89
CA THR A 846 19.46 -11.08 -14.93
C THR A 846 18.17 -11.47 -14.21
N GLY A 847 17.31 -10.50 -13.94
CA GLY A 847 16.09 -10.69 -13.16
C GLY A 847 15.07 -11.67 -13.77
N ALA A 848 15.04 -11.84 -15.09
CA ALA A 848 14.12 -12.73 -15.78
C ALA A 848 14.70 -14.13 -16.09
N ASN A 849 15.98 -14.38 -15.72
CA ASN A 849 16.63 -15.66 -15.98
C ASN A 849 15.94 -16.81 -15.23
N PRO A 850 15.77 -17.99 -15.87
CA PRO A 850 15.03 -19.12 -15.25
C PRO A 850 15.75 -19.75 -14.05
N ARG A 851 17.06 -19.55 -13.92
CA ARG A 851 17.86 -19.95 -12.76
C ARG A 851 18.39 -18.70 -12.05
N TYR A 852 18.19 -18.62 -10.72
CA TYR A 852 18.76 -17.53 -9.92
C TYR A 852 20.27 -17.69 -9.85
N PRO A 853 21.07 -16.71 -10.35
CA PRO A 853 22.52 -16.87 -10.41
C PRO A 853 23.19 -16.54 -9.08
N LEU A 854 24.31 -17.24 -8.83
CA LEU A 854 25.31 -16.81 -7.87
C LEU A 854 26.46 -16.13 -8.64
N MET A 855 27.09 -15.11 -8.06
CA MET A 855 28.23 -14.42 -8.70
C MET A 855 29.38 -15.39 -9.04
N SER A 856 29.65 -16.37 -8.16
CA SER A 856 30.65 -17.43 -8.42
C SER A 856 30.30 -18.26 -9.64
N GLU A 857 29.05 -18.52 -9.92
CA GLU A 857 28.60 -19.27 -11.09
C GLU A 857 28.75 -18.46 -12.38
N LEU A 858 28.40 -17.15 -12.35
CA LEU A 858 28.62 -16.24 -13.48
C LEU A 858 30.10 -16.10 -13.81
N LYS A 859 30.96 -16.00 -12.79
CA LYS A 859 32.42 -16.00 -12.94
C LYS A 859 32.92 -17.27 -13.61
N GLU A 860 32.40 -18.43 -13.24
CA GLU A 860 32.74 -19.71 -13.86
C GLU A 860 32.34 -19.78 -15.33
N ILE A 861 31.16 -19.22 -15.70
CA ILE A 861 30.73 -19.11 -17.09
C ILE A 861 31.72 -18.28 -17.90
N TYR A 862 32.17 -17.13 -17.41
CA TYR A 862 33.17 -16.31 -18.07
C TYR A 862 34.50 -17.04 -18.28
N LEU A 863 34.97 -17.78 -17.26
CA LEU A 863 36.22 -18.57 -17.36
C LEU A 863 36.09 -19.69 -18.40
N LYS A 864 34.94 -20.39 -18.43
CA LYS A 864 34.64 -21.41 -19.44
C LYS A 864 34.61 -20.82 -20.85
N ALA A 865 33.95 -19.65 -21.01
CA ALA A 865 33.90 -18.97 -22.30
C ALA A 865 35.27 -18.44 -22.76
N TYR A 866 36.16 -18.08 -21.84
CA TYR A 866 37.50 -17.59 -22.16
C TYR A 866 38.46 -18.71 -22.54
N TYR A 867 38.53 -19.79 -21.74
CA TYR A 867 39.51 -20.87 -21.92
C TYR A 867 39.00 -22.09 -22.71
N GLY A 868 37.69 -22.23 -22.85
CA GLY A 868 37.02 -23.46 -23.28
C GLY A 868 36.78 -24.43 -22.12
N GLU A 869 35.78 -25.27 -22.27
CA GLU A 869 35.35 -26.24 -21.25
C GLU A 869 36.51 -27.23 -20.97
N GLY A 870 36.93 -27.41 -19.72
CA GLY A 870 38.00 -28.29 -19.28
C GLY A 870 39.41 -27.69 -19.31
N ASN A 871 39.62 -26.51 -19.86
CA ASN A 871 40.94 -25.87 -20.01
C ASN A 871 41.23 -24.74 -18.99
N ILE A 872 40.43 -24.61 -17.96
CA ILE A 872 40.61 -23.53 -16.94
C ILE A 872 41.86 -23.82 -16.13
N PRO A 873 42.88 -22.90 -16.10
CA PRO A 873 44.08 -23.05 -15.31
C PRO A 873 43.79 -23.12 -13.82
N GLU A 874 44.65 -23.81 -13.02
CA GLU A 874 44.52 -23.83 -11.56
C GLU A 874 44.58 -22.45 -10.92
N SER A 875 45.26 -21.49 -11.53
CA SER A 875 45.30 -20.10 -11.12
C SER A 875 43.96 -19.35 -11.26
N GLY A 876 43.05 -19.84 -12.10
CA GLY A 876 41.70 -19.30 -12.31
C GLY A 876 40.65 -19.96 -11.43
N LYS A 877 40.95 -21.08 -10.76
CA LYS A 877 40.05 -21.71 -9.80
C LYS A 877 40.08 -20.93 -8.50
N ALA A 878 38.93 -20.51 -7.99
CA ALA A 878 38.84 -19.84 -6.71
C ALA A 878 39.58 -20.66 -5.64
N LYS A 879 40.50 -20.03 -4.90
CA LYS A 879 40.99 -20.60 -3.65
C LYS A 879 39.78 -20.66 -2.72
N GLU A 880 39.18 -21.84 -2.58
CA GLU A 880 38.33 -22.15 -1.43
C GLU A 880 39.15 -21.82 -0.18
N LYS A 881 38.84 -20.71 0.48
CA LYS A 881 39.28 -20.52 1.86
C LYS A 881 38.62 -21.64 2.66
N LYS A 882 39.42 -22.66 2.96
CA LYS A 882 39.16 -23.50 4.12
C LYS A 882 39.20 -22.58 5.32
N GLU A 883 38.03 -22.20 5.79
CA GLU A 883 37.89 -21.78 7.17
C GLU A 883 38.14 -23.01 8.06
N GLU A 884 39.37 -23.15 8.52
CA GLU A 884 39.67 -23.95 9.68
C GLU A 884 39.13 -23.24 10.90
N LYS A 885 38.12 -23.90 11.51
CA LYS A 885 37.61 -23.77 12.92
C LYS A 885 37.11 -22.40 13.36
#